data_b0da1f0382fa67ea4e1f3fb2a86372ee
#
_entry.id   b0da1f0382fa67ea4e1f3fb2a86372ee
#
_cell.length_a   1.000
_cell.length_b   1.000
_cell.length_c   1.000
_cell.angle_alpha   90.00
_cell.angle_beta   90.00
_cell.angle_gamma   90.00
#
_symmetry.space_group_name_H-M   'P 1'
#
loop_
_entity.id
_entity.type
_entity.pdbx_description
1 polymer ?
#
loop_
_entity_poly.entity_id
_entity_poly.type
_entity_poly.pdbx_seq_one_letter_code
_entity_poly.pdbx_strand_id
1 'polypeptide(L)'
;MPVARSQDAPRGRRQSRAQGDAAANACGASTLTPCPIRFTRAICGDLVQAERREWWIANGLGGYAGGTIAGSLTRRYHGLLIAPIGSPLGRRLLLAKADATVVAGAQSWPLFTNRWKSGAIEPAAHVRIASFHLDHSVPVWRYDVGDKEIDARIWMEPGAHATYAAWRLRPAVDPPDTDLSLRITLLVNGRDHHATMPVGGFAPEISVDRETLRIIEPGAFALTICAPGAAITPKSDWYRDFELPMEAERGLEPTDNHLCAGELSLPLVPGEWRGLVASLDPQPSTDVAAALARRLDHDRTVVSTAFPRSAAQAAPSWIVRLALAADAFLFARPLTDMPDGKSVIAGYPWFGDWGRDTMISLPGLTLATGRPEVARRILSTFARFVSQGMLPNVFPAAGDEPQYNTADASLWFFEAWRAYIDATGDLSALREAFPILSGMIEWHQKGTRYGIGVDSADGLLRAGVPGVQLTWMDAKVGDWVVTPRIGKPVEINALWYNALRIMSAFAATLGEPDRFSAPADAVKRSFAQFLRADGQGLYDVIDGPGGNDNSIRPNQIFAVSLPHSPFSADDQAKVVRVCRRELLTAFGLRSLALGSAAYHPHYGGGVLERDGGYHQGPAWGWLLGPFCLAAYRVTGDARAALTLLQRISDALEDQGVGTIGEIFDGDPPHHPRGAPAQAWSVACTLDAWRLLTQAAAAAGKPT
;
A
#
# COMPACT_ATOMS: atom_id res chain seq x y z
N MET A 1 -20.99 55.56 44.76
CA MET A 1 -20.16 56.74 45.11
C MET A 1 -18.73 56.32 45.40
N PRO A 2 -17.81 57.14 45.13
CA PRO A 2 -16.92 57.08 43.98
C PRO A 2 -15.44 57.18 44.43
N VAL A 3 -14.62 57.30 43.35
CA VAL A 3 -13.32 58.01 43.23
C VAL A 3 -12.10 57.14 43.47
N ALA A 4 -11.05 57.20 42.73
CA ALA A 4 -10.57 57.78 41.46
C ALA A 4 -9.13 57.34 41.28
N ARG A 5 -8.74 57.21 40.04
CA ARG A 5 -7.52 57.58 39.31
C ARG A 5 -6.16 57.59 40.04
N SER A 6 -5.20 56.92 39.33
CA SER A 6 -4.11 57.52 38.54
C SER A 6 -3.23 56.38 37.98
N GLN A 7 -3.04 56.28 36.69
CA GLN A 7 -1.96 56.77 35.82
C GLN A 7 -0.57 56.38 36.37
N ASP A 8 0.09 55.43 35.65
CA ASP A 8 1.18 55.72 34.72
C ASP A 8 1.73 54.45 34.05
N ALA A 9 1.85 54.51 32.75
CA ALA A 9 2.61 53.52 31.95
C ALA A 9 4.09 54.00 31.86
N PRO A 10 5.02 53.09 31.55
CA PRO A 10 5.61 53.27 30.23
C PRO A 10 5.77 52.00 29.40
N ARG A 11 5.72 52.28 28.12
CA ARG A 11 5.90 51.43 26.94
C ARG A 11 7.25 50.74 26.95
N GLY A 12 7.24 49.44 26.65
CA GLY A 12 8.39 48.66 26.22
C GLY A 12 7.98 47.68 25.15
N ARG A 13 7.93 48.14 23.89
CA ARG A 13 7.82 47.26 22.68
C ARG A 13 9.05 46.36 22.62
N ARG A 14 8.86 45.04 22.68
CA ARG A 14 9.76 44.10 22.03
C ARG A 14 8.98 43.39 20.93
N GLN A 15 9.22 43.82 19.73
CA GLN A 15 8.93 43.09 18.50
C GLN A 15 9.83 41.86 18.47
N SER A 16 9.27 40.66 18.59
CA SER A 16 9.92 39.44 18.14
C SER A 16 9.78 39.37 16.63
N ARG A 17 10.85 39.60 15.94
CA ARG A 17 11.03 39.36 14.52
C ARG A 17 10.85 37.84 14.26
N ALA A 18 9.77 37.47 13.58
CA ALA A 18 9.73 36.27 12.78
C ALA A 18 10.68 36.51 11.60
N GLN A 19 11.87 35.97 11.68
CA GLN A 19 12.73 35.83 10.50
C GLN A 19 12.25 34.59 9.75
N GLY A 20 11.51 34.81 8.68
CA GLY A 20 11.32 33.84 7.64
C GLY A 20 12.65 33.62 6.93
N ASP A 21 13.09 32.38 6.92
CA ASP A 21 14.17 31.93 6.07
C ASP A 21 13.67 31.89 4.62
N ALA A 22 13.86 33.01 3.95
CA ALA A 22 13.90 33.07 2.51
C ALA A 22 15.32 32.61 2.09
N ALA A 23 15.51 31.29 1.98
CA ALA A 23 16.70 30.75 1.35
C ALA A 23 16.63 30.99 -0.17
N ALA A 24 17.58 31.73 -0.62
CA ALA A 24 17.79 32.22 -1.97
C ALA A 24 17.69 31.15 -3.05
N ASN A 25 17.00 31.51 -4.13
CA ASN A 25 17.09 30.91 -5.45
C ASN A 25 18.57 30.89 -5.92
N ALA A 26 19.22 29.75 -5.82
CA ALA A 26 20.38 29.40 -6.60
C ALA A 26 19.93 28.53 -7.78
N CYS A 27 20.06 29.09 -8.96
CA CYS A 27 19.82 28.43 -10.24
C CYS A 27 20.71 27.19 -10.36
N GLY A 28 20.13 25.98 -10.29
CA GLY A 28 20.80 24.70 -10.52
C GLY A 28 19.77 23.59 -10.48
N ALA A 29 19.68 22.80 -11.53
CA ALA A 29 18.86 21.62 -11.78
C ALA A 29 17.86 21.26 -10.67
N SER A 30 16.57 21.53 -10.86
CA SER A 30 15.48 21.13 -9.96
C SER A 30 15.50 19.60 -9.83
N THR A 31 16.08 19.09 -8.75
CA THR A 31 15.95 17.70 -8.37
C THR A 31 14.56 17.52 -7.78
N LEU A 32 13.74 16.67 -8.39
CA LEU A 32 12.45 16.25 -7.82
C LEU A 32 12.70 15.61 -6.46
N THR A 33 12.25 16.27 -5.41
CA THR A 33 12.41 15.79 -4.04
C THR A 33 11.07 15.29 -3.55
N PRO A 34 10.98 14.04 -3.05
CA PRO A 34 9.79 13.54 -2.37
C PRO A 34 9.41 14.42 -1.19
N CYS A 35 8.12 14.49 -0.87
CA CYS A 35 7.64 15.14 0.34
C CYS A 35 8.46 14.66 1.55
N PRO A 36 9.04 15.58 2.34
CA PRO A 36 9.79 15.21 3.51
C PRO A 36 8.84 14.64 4.57
N ILE A 37 8.93 13.35 4.84
CA ILE A 37 8.27 12.73 5.98
C ILE A 37 9.25 12.80 7.14
N ARG A 38 8.91 13.59 8.17
CA ARG A 38 9.79 13.80 9.32
C ARG A 38 9.01 13.99 10.61
N PHE A 39 9.37 13.23 11.63
CA PHE A 39 8.83 13.34 12.97
C PHE A 39 9.92 13.78 13.95
N THR A 40 9.56 14.71 14.83
CA THR A 40 10.43 15.20 15.89
C THR A 40 10.28 14.35 17.15
N ARG A 41 11.08 14.65 18.19
CA ARG A 41 10.99 14.01 19.50
C ARG A 41 9.57 14.02 20.08
N ALA A 42 8.77 15.04 19.81
CA ALA A 42 7.39 15.12 20.32
C ALA A 42 6.52 13.93 19.87
N ILE A 43 6.74 13.42 18.66
CA ILE A 43 6.07 12.22 18.13
C ILE A 43 6.85 10.95 18.49
N CYS A 44 8.16 10.95 18.26
CA CYS A 44 8.98 9.76 18.46
C CYS A 44 9.08 9.32 19.92
N GLY A 45 9.08 10.29 20.87
CA GLY A 45 9.15 10.05 22.30
C GLY A 45 7.82 9.71 22.97
N ASP A 46 6.71 9.87 22.26
CA ASP A 46 5.38 9.38 22.66
C ASP A 46 5.16 7.99 22.07
N LEU A 47 5.11 6.96 22.92
CA LEU A 47 5.04 5.58 22.48
C LEU A 47 3.82 5.30 21.60
N VAL A 48 2.64 5.83 21.97
CA VAL A 48 1.39 5.61 21.22
C VAL A 48 1.48 6.23 19.83
N GLN A 49 2.01 7.45 19.73
CA GLN A 49 2.19 8.12 18.45
C GLN A 49 3.26 7.45 17.59
N ALA A 50 4.34 6.97 18.17
CA ALA A 50 5.45 6.34 17.48
C ALA A 50 5.09 4.91 17.01
N GLU A 51 4.31 4.16 17.79
CA GLU A 51 3.81 2.82 17.44
C GLU A 51 2.70 2.85 16.39
N ARG A 52 1.89 3.90 16.36
CA ARG A 52 0.87 4.10 15.33
C ARG A 52 1.48 4.28 13.93
N ARG A 53 2.72 4.74 13.82
CA ARG A 53 3.42 5.06 12.57
C ARG A 53 4.33 3.92 12.17
N GLU A 54 3.96 3.27 11.07
CA GLU A 54 4.61 2.06 10.55
C GLU A 54 5.30 2.36 9.22
N TRP A 55 6.54 1.93 9.09
CA TRP A 55 7.31 2.04 7.85
C TRP A 55 7.42 0.67 7.17
N TRP A 56 7.42 0.69 5.83
CA TRP A 56 7.48 -0.51 5.00
C TRP A 56 8.45 -0.29 3.86
N ILE A 57 9.31 -1.27 3.58
CA ILE A 57 10.23 -1.27 2.46
C ILE A 57 10.26 -2.65 1.82
N ALA A 58 10.23 -2.71 0.48
CA ALA A 58 10.21 -3.95 -0.27
C ALA A 58 11.46 -4.10 -1.15
N ASN A 59 11.71 -5.34 -1.58
CA ASN A 59 12.85 -5.70 -2.41
C ASN A 59 12.51 -5.99 -3.89
N GLY A 60 11.22 -5.92 -4.29
CA GLY A 60 10.77 -6.26 -5.63
C GLY A 60 10.72 -7.75 -5.96
N LEU A 61 10.91 -8.63 -4.95
CA LEU A 61 10.83 -10.09 -5.08
C LEU A 61 9.74 -10.70 -4.16
N GLY A 62 8.81 -9.88 -3.67
CA GLY A 62 7.76 -10.31 -2.73
C GLY A 62 8.17 -10.32 -1.26
N GLY A 63 9.45 -10.06 -0.95
CA GLY A 63 9.95 -9.87 0.41
C GLY A 63 9.84 -8.41 0.86
N TYR A 64 9.78 -8.19 2.19
CA TYR A 64 9.69 -6.86 2.78
C TYR A 64 10.36 -6.80 4.16
N ALA A 65 10.63 -5.59 4.61
CA ALA A 65 10.92 -5.22 5.99
C ALA A 65 9.92 -4.17 6.44
N GLY A 66 9.56 -4.19 7.72
CA GLY A 66 8.63 -3.23 8.29
C GLY A 66 8.63 -3.23 9.81
N GLY A 67 8.22 -2.12 10.39
CA GLY A 67 8.17 -1.92 11.83
C GLY A 67 7.63 -0.55 12.21
N THR A 68 7.61 -0.27 13.50
CA THR A 68 7.18 1.02 14.04
C THR A 68 8.34 2.01 14.13
N ILE A 69 8.01 3.32 14.21
CA ILE A 69 9.03 4.34 14.51
C ILE A 69 9.65 4.11 15.89
N ALA A 70 8.87 3.61 16.87
CA ALA A 70 9.36 3.28 18.21
C ALA A 70 10.38 2.14 18.23
N GLY A 71 10.46 1.31 17.16
CA GLY A 71 11.29 0.10 17.10
C GLY A 71 10.70 -1.08 17.87
N SER A 72 9.48 -0.96 18.42
CA SER A 72 8.70 -2.06 19.03
C SER A 72 7.95 -2.86 17.97
N LEU A 73 7.72 -4.15 18.23
CA LEU A 73 6.82 -4.98 17.45
C LEU A 73 5.39 -4.74 17.94
N THR A 74 4.47 -4.39 17.04
CA THR A 74 3.03 -4.25 17.36
C THR A 74 2.18 -5.22 16.56
N ARG A 75 2.77 -5.84 15.52
CA ARG A 75 2.14 -6.84 14.65
C ARG A 75 3.05 -8.05 14.48
N ARG A 76 2.45 -9.22 14.26
CA ARG A 76 3.20 -10.44 13.86
C ARG A 76 3.95 -10.28 12.54
N TYR A 77 3.57 -9.29 11.75
CA TYR A 77 4.12 -8.97 10.43
C TYR A 77 5.31 -8.01 10.47
N HIS A 78 5.67 -7.48 11.66
CA HIS A 78 6.87 -6.66 11.78
C HIS A 78 8.11 -7.54 11.78
N GLY A 79 9.13 -7.10 11.07
CA GLY A 79 10.42 -7.78 11.00
C GLY A 79 11.36 -7.11 10.02
N LEU A 80 12.63 -7.42 10.17
CA LEU A 80 13.69 -6.84 9.32
C LEU A 80 13.91 -7.65 8.05
N LEU A 81 13.56 -8.95 8.04
CA LEU A 81 13.56 -9.77 6.82
C LEU A 81 12.38 -10.73 6.85
N ILE A 82 11.38 -10.42 6.06
CA ILE A 82 10.29 -11.32 5.70
C ILE A 82 10.45 -11.63 4.22
N ALA A 83 10.64 -12.91 3.88
CA ALA A 83 10.94 -13.32 2.51
C ALA A 83 10.13 -14.55 2.10
N PRO A 84 9.77 -14.66 0.79
CA PRO A 84 9.20 -15.87 0.25
C PRO A 84 10.20 -17.05 0.34
N ILE A 85 9.71 -18.18 0.81
CA ILE A 85 10.45 -19.44 0.86
C ILE A 85 9.68 -20.49 0.07
N GLY A 86 10.25 -20.97 -1.02
CA GLY A 86 9.70 -22.05 -1.86
C GLY A 86 8.61 -21.63 -2.85
N SER A 87 7.73 -20.72 -2.51
CA SER A 87 6.65 -20.21 -3.36
C SER A 87 6.77 -18.70 -3.54
N PRO A 88 6.25 -18.11 -4.63
CA PRO A 88 6.39 -16.67 -4.89
C PRO A 88 5.93 -15.75 -3.75
N LEU A 89 4.99 -16.20 -2.90
CA LEU A 89 4.47 -15.43 -1.77
C LEU A 89 4.29 -16.24 -0.48
N GLY A 90 4.90 -17.43 -0.36
CA GLY A 90 5.00 -18.17 0.90
C GLY A 90 5.97 -17.48 1.85
N ARG A 91 5.58 -16.32 2.38
CA ARG A 91 6.45 -15.43 3.19
C ARG A 91 6.67 -15.98 4.60
N ARG A 92 7.93 -16.04 5.02
CA ARG A 92 8.33 -16.37 6.39
C ARG A 92 9.06 -15.21 7.03
N LEU A 93 8.85 -15.02 8.33
CA LEU A 93 9.67 -14.13 9.15
C LEU A 93 10.99 -14.84 9.45
N LEU A 94 12.10 -14.25 9.03
CA LEU A 94 13.45 -14.80 9.19
C LEU A 94 14.28 -14.01 10.21
N LEU A 95 14.32 -12.68 10.10
CA LEU A 95 14.93 -11.79 11.08
C LEU A 95 13.85 -10.85 11.62
N ALA A 96 13.48 -11.03 12.89
CA ALA A 96 12.50 -10.19 13.56
C ALA A 96 13.10 -8.85 13.97
N LYS A 97 14.26 -8.88 14.68
CA LYS A 97 14.90 -7.68 15.22
C LYS A 97 16.43 -7.81 15.21
N ALA A 98 17.11 -6.68 15.14
CA ALA A 98 18.51 -6.48 15.44
C ALA A 98 18.62 -5.41 16.54
N ASP A 99 18.44 -5.83 17.78
CA ASP A 99 18.30 -4.94 18.95
C ASP A 99 19.69 -4.41 19.37
N ALA A 100 19.97 -3.18 18.95
CA ALA A 100 21.27 -2.54 19.12
C ALA A 100 21.36 -1.73 20.42
N THR A 101 22.47 -1.85 21.11
CA THR A 101 22.82 -1.11 22.34
C THR A 101 24.20 -0.47 22.16
N VAL A 102 24.30 0.83 22.33
CA VAL A 102 25.61 1.51 22.42
C VAL A 102 26.21 1.27 23.79
N VAL A 103 27.50 0.89 23.82
CA VAL A 103 28.26 0.58 25.04
C VAL A 103 29.51 1.45 25.09
N ALA A 104 29.76 2.07 26.26
CA ALA A 104 30.94 2.85 26.58
C ALA A 104 31.39 2.54 28.01
N GLY A 105 32.38 1.67 28.19
CA GLY A 105 32.83 1.21 29.53
C GLY A 105 31.65 0.55 30.26
N ALA A 106 31.27 1.11 31.42
CA ALA A 106 30.16 0.62 32.25
C ALA A 106 28.78 1.18 31.82
N GLN A 107 28.73 2.14 30.92
CA GLN A 107 27.48 2.75 30.46
C GLN A 107 26.93 2.04 29.23
N SER A 108 25.60 1.95 29.14
CA SER A 108 24.93 1.37 27.98
C SER A 108 23.63 2.10 27.67
N TRP A 109 23.35 2.25 26.36
CA TRP A 109 22.15 2.92 25.87
C TRP A 109 21.48 2.05 24.79
N PRO A 110 20.36 1.37 25.10
CA PRO A 110 19.55 0.69 24.11
C PRO A 110 19.02 1.68 23.06
N LEU A 111 18.96 1.23 21.79
CA LEU A 111 18.39 1.98 20.65
C LEU A 111 17.10 1.32 20.13
N PHE A 112 16.45 0.49 20.94
CA PHE A 112 15.25 -0.27 20.60
C PHE A 112 14.24 -0.23 21.73
N THR A 113 12.96 -0.47 21.42
CA THR A 113 11.88 -0.59 22.39
C THR A 113 11.29 -1.99 22.29
N ASN A 114 11.00 -2.61 23.44
CA ASN A 114 10.27 -3.87 23.51
C ASN A 114 9.04 -3.73 24.41
N ARG A 115 7.95 -4.37 23.99
CA ARG A 115 6.73 -4.54 24.78
C ARG A 115 6.63 -6.01 25.18
N TRP A 116 6.23 -6.24 26.41
CA TRP A 116 6.11 -7.58 26.98
C TRP A 116 4.66 -7.82 27.41
N LYS A 117 4.18 -9.04 27.32
CA LYS A 117 2.86 -9.49 27.79
C LYS A 117 2.51 -9.05 29.21
N SER A 118 3.52 -8.86 30.06
CA SER A 118 3.36 -8.31 31.41
C SER A 118 2.88 -6.86 31.45
N GLY A 119 2.84 -6.16 30.33
CA GLY A 119 2.62 -4.73 30.22
C GLY A 119 3.90 -3.90 30.36
N ALA A 120 5.06 -4.52 30.66
CA ALA A 120 6.32 -3.83 30.75
C ALA A 120 6.79 -3.34 29.36
N ILE A 121 7.37 -2.13 29.33
CA ILE A 121 8.02 -1.56 28.15
C ILE A 121 9.48 -1.39 28.51
N GLU A 122 10.29 -2.38 28.16
CA GLU A 122 11.70 -2.42 28.55
C GLU A 122 12.58 -3.19 27.52
N PRO A 123 13.64 -2.53 27.02
CA PRO A 123 13.96 -1.11 27.20
C PRO A 123 12.96 -0.20 26.48
N ALA A 124 12.87 1.06 26.94
CA ALA A 124 11.98 2.10 26.38
C ALA A 124 12.83 3.15 25.63
N ALA A 125 13.55 2.73 24.58
CA ALA A 125 14.48 3.62 23.89
C ALA A 125 13.80 4.63 22.95
N HIS A 126 12.50 4.53 22.70
CA HIS A 126 11.74 5.52 21.93
C HIS A 126 11.91 6.94 22.47
N VAL A 127 12.04 7.12 23.80
CA VAL A 127 12.30 8.43 24.42
C VAL A 127 13.64 9.07 24.01
N ARG A 128 14.56 8.27 23.48
CA ARG A 128 15.88 8.74 22.99
C ARG A 128 15.85 9.13 21.52
N ILE A 129 14.79 8.83 20.79
CA ILE A 129 14.68 9.17 19.36
C ILE A 129 14.49 10.68 19.24
N ALA A 130 15.53 11.38 18.82
CA ALA A 130 15.50 12.83 18.57
C ALA A 130 14.67 13.16 17.32
N SER A 131 14.76 12.32 16.29
CA SER A 131 13.95 12.43 15.09
C SER A 131 13.91 11.14 14.28
N PHE A 132 12.83 10.99 13.51
CA PHE A 132 12.69 10.00 12.45
C PHE A 132 12.40 10.70 11.13
N HIS A 133 12.91 10.18 10.02
CA HIS A 133 12.54 10.66 8.68
C HIS A 133 12.76 9.56 7.64
N LEU A 134 12.15 9.75 6.45
CA LEU A 134 12.45 8.94 5.28
C LEU A 134 13.46 9.67 4.37
N ASP A 135 14.61 9.03 4.13
CA ASP A 135 15.56 9.44 3.08
C ASP A 135 15.18 8.64 1.81
N HIS A 136 14.43 9.27 0.89
CA HIS A 136 13.70 8.58 -0.17
C HIS A 136 12.75 7.51 0.42
N SER A 137 13.02 6.21 0.23
CA SER A 137 12.26 5.12 0.85
C SER A 137 12.89 4.58 2.14
N VAL A 138 14.11 5.01 2.47
CA VAL A 138 14.90 4.47 3.58
C VAL A 138 14.52 5.12 4.91
N PRO A 139 14.03 4.38 5.91
CA PRO A 139 13.80 4.89 7.26
C PRO A 139 15.12 5.22 7.96
N VAL A 140 15.15 6.38 8.60
CA VAL A 140 16.31 6.93 9.31
C VAL A 140 15.91 7.41 10.68
N TRP A 141 16.53 6.90 11.71
CA TRP A 141 16.42 7.36 13.08
C TRP A 141 17.65 8.16 13.49
N ARG A 142 17.45 9.14 14.35
CA ARG A 142 18.48 9.78 15.12
C ARG A 142 18.20 9.61 16.60
N TYR A 143 19.18 9.08 17.32
CA TYR A 143 19.12 8.86 18.75
C TYR A 143 20.07 9.78 19.50
N ASP A 144 19.64 10.29 20.67
CA ASP A 144 20.52 10.92 21.63
C ASP A 144 21.05 9.87 22.60
N VAL A 145 22.35 9.80 22.74
CA VAL A 145 23.10 8.82 23.54
C VAL A 145 24.11 9.57 24.40
N GLY A 146 23.68 9.98 25.59
CA GLY A 146 24.47 10.88 26.43
C GLY A 146 24.65 12.24 25.75
N ASP A 147 25.90 12.60 25.50
CA ASP A 147 26.34 13.82 24.76
C ASP A 147 26.51 13.58 23.25
N LYS A 148 26.20 12.38 22.75
CA LYS A 148 26.44 11.94 21.38
C LYS A 148 25.17 11.67 20.63
N GLU A 149 25.24 11.70 19.30
CA GLU A 149 24.14 11.34 18.40
C GLU A 149 24.52 10.09 17.58
N ILE A 150 23.56 9.17 17.47
CA ILE A 150 23.65 8.00 16.59
C ILE A 150 22.57 8.07 15.52
N ASP A 151 22.98 8.04 14.25
CA ASP A 151 22.06 7.79 13.15
C ASP A 151 21.92 6.26 12.94
N ALA A 152 20.69 5.76 12.72
CA ALA A 152 20.41 4.38 12.33
C ALA A 152 19.61 4.35 11.03
N ARG A 153 19.84 3.34 10.18
CA ARG A 153 19.15 3.12 8.90
C ARG A 153 18.85 1.65 8.70
N ILE A 154 17.71 1.35 8.07
CA ILE A 154 17.33 0.02 7.62
C ILE A 154 16.90 0.10 6.17
N TRP A 155 17.36 -0.83 5.32
CA TRP A 155 16.92 -0.91 3.93
C TRP A 155 17.05 -2.32 3.40
N MET A 156 16.29 -2.62 2.35
CA MET A 156 16.44 -3.86 1.58
C MET A 156 17.19 -3.60 0.28
N GLU A 157 18.02 -4.56 -0.12
CA GLU A 157 18.67 -4.56 -1.44
C GLU A 157 17.62 -4.77 -2.53
N PRO A 158 17.50 -3.89 -3.53
CA PRO A 158 16.61 -4.12 -4.66
C PRO A 158 16.99 -5.40 -5.43
N GLY A 159 16.02 -6.27 -5.66
CA GLY A 159 16.23 -7.52 -6.40
C GLY A 159 16.93 -8.63 -5.62
N ALA A 160 17.09 -8.51 -4.28
CA ALA A 160 17.66 -9.56 -3.44
C ALA A 160 16.90 -9.71 -2.12
N HIS A 161 16.84 -10.93 -1.59
CA HIS A 161 16.32 -11.18 -0.24
C HIS A 161 17.39 -10.87 0.80
N ALA A 162 17.74 -9.58 0.89
CA ALA A 162 18.77 -9.07 1.78
C ALA A 162 18.32 -7.76 2.43
N THR A 163 18.47 -7.68 3.76
CA THR A 163 18.20 -6.47 4.55
C THR A 163 19.46 -6.03 5.27
N TYR A 164 19.75 -4.75 5.16
CA TYR A 164 20.82 -4.08 5.88
C TYR A 164 20.26 -3.31 7.06
N ALA A 165 20.96 -3.37 8.18
CA ALA A 165 20.77 -2.49 9.33
C ALA A 165 22.12 -1.87 9.69
N ALA A 166 22.20 -0.54 9.75
CA ALA A 166 23.44 0.18 9.93
C ALA A 166 23.28 1.36 10.88
N TRP A 167 24.36 1.63 11.62
CA TRP A 167 24.46 2.69 12.60
C TRP A 167 25.69 3.53 12.34
N ARG A 168 25.61 4.81 12.66
CA ARG A 168 26.72 5.74 12.51
C ARG A 168 26.80 6.68 13.71
N LEU A 169 27.93 6.67 14.39
CA LEU A 169 28.27 7.73 15.36
C LEU A 169 28.52 9.03 14.57
N ARG A 170 27.78 10.07 14.87
CA ARG A 170 27.98 11.37 14.24
C ARG A 170 29.29 11.97 14.74
N PRO A 171 30.08 12.61 13.84
CA PRO A 171 31.27 13.34 14.25
C PRO A 171 30.90 14.44 15.26
N ALA A 172 31.57 14.48 16.41
CA ALA A 172 31.50 15.56 17.35
C ALA A 172 32.69 16.53 17.14
N VAL A 173 32.59 17.74 17.68
CA VAL A 173 33.67 18.73 17.60
C VAL A 173 34.89 18.21 18.34
N ASP A 174 34.69 17.53 19.48
CA ASP A 174 35.73 16.84 20.23
C ASP A 174 35.55 15.33 20.08
N PRO A 175 36.61 14.57 19.72
CA PRO A 175 36.53 13.12 19.65
C PRO A 175 36.20 12.53 21.02
N PRO A 176 35.44 11.42 21.08
CA PRO A 176 35.11 10.78 22.35
C PRO A 176 36.38 10.22 23.01
N ASP A 177 36.53 10.47 24.32
CA ASP A 177 37.65 9.93 25.14
C ASP A 177 37.53 8.42 25.43
N THR A 178 36.42 7.79 25.02
CA THR A 178 36.15 6.39 25.27
C THR A 178 35.78 5.65 24.00
N ASP A 179 36.30 4.44 23.85
CA ASP A 179 35.91 3.52 22.78
C ASP A 179 34.43 3.17 22.90
N LEU A 180 33.69 3.47 21.82
CA LEU A 180 32.27 3.11 21.70
C LEU A 180 32.15 1.85 20.88
N SER A 181 31.29 0.95 21.34
CA SER A 181 30.90 -0.25 20.60
C SER A 181 29.39 -0.39 20.52
N LEU A 182 28.94 -1.13 19.53
CA LEU A 182 27.56 -1.51 19.35
C LEU A 182 27.40 -2.99 19.65
N ARG A 183 26.60 -3.32 20.67
CA ARG A 183 26.17 -4.69 20.94
C ARG A 183 24.81 -4.89 20.29
N ILE A 184 24.67 -5.92 19.43
CA ILE A 184 23.44 -6.19 18.67
C ILE A 184 22.96 -7.59 18.99
N THR A 185 21.75 -7.73 19.52
CA THR A 185 21.07 -8.99 19.74
C THR A 185 20.23 -9.34 18.51
N LEU A 186 20.47 -10.51 17.93
CA LEU A 186 19.80 -10.97 16.72
C LEU A 186 18.64 -11.89 17.07
N LEU A 187 17.40 -11.40 16.88
CA LEU A 187 16.18 -12.16 17.10
C LEU A 187 15.66 -12.71 15.77
N VAL A 188 15.70 -14.02 15.62
CA VAL A 188 15.35 -14.75 14.39
C VAL A 188 14.11 -15.62 14.57
N ASN A 189 13.53 -16.07 13.46
CA ASN A 189 12.37 -16.92 13.41
C ASN A 189 12.37 -17.77 12.12
N GLY A 190 11.46 -18.74 12.01
CA GLY A 190 11.24 -19.56 10.80
C GLY A 190 9.77 -19.71 10.46
N ARG A 191 8.88 -18.93 11.10
CA ARG A 191 7.43 -19.07 10.99
C ARG A 191 6.83 -18.43 9.74
N ASP A 192 5.69 -18.95 9.31
CA ASP A 192 4.81 -18.22 8.39
C ASP A 192 4.48 -16.82 8.96
N HIS A 193 4.48 -15.80 8.10
CA HIS A 193 4.25 -14.43 8.55
C HIS A 193 2.83 -14.18 9.07
N HIS A 194 1.85 -15.03 8.75
CA HIS A 194 0.49 -14.97 9.30
C HIS A 194 0.35 -15.66 10.67
N ALA A 195 1.36 -16.43 11.09
CA ALA A 195 1.34 -17.15 12.36
C ALA A 195 2.11 -16.40 13.47
N THR A 196 2.08 -16.94 14.69
CA THR A 196 2.98 -16.64 15.80
C THR A 196 3.78 -17.88 16.16
N MET A 197 4.91 -17.73 16.86
CA MET A 197 5.82 -18.82 17.18
C MET A 197 5.66 -19.25 18.65
N PRO A 198 5.34 -20.52 18.93
CA PRO A 198 5.44 -21.05 20.29
C PRO A 198 6.92 -21.21 20.70
N VAL A 199 7.20 -21.09 21.99
CA VAL A 199 8.55 -21.34 22.52
C VAL A 199 8.98 -22.77 22.18
N GLY A 200 10.17 -22.92 21.60
CA GLY A 200 10.69 -24.21 21.15
C GLY A 200 10.20 -24.68 19.78
N GLY A 201 9.33 -23.90 19.11
CA GLY A 201 8.81 -24.23 17.78
C GLY A 201 9.79 -24.00 16.62
N PHE A 202 10.98 -23.44 16.89
CA PHE A 202 12.04 -23.19 15.93
C PHE A 202 13.40 -23.57 16.52
N ALA A 203 14.08 -24.55 15.92
CA ALA A 203 15.34 -25.10 16.41
C ALA A 203 16.35 -25.26 15.26
N PRO A 204 16.83 -24.16 14.67
CA PRO A 204 17.76 -24.20 13.56
C PRO A 204 19.16 -24.59 13.99
N GLU A 205 19.96 -25.05 13.03
CA GLU A 205 21.40 -25.17 13.20
C GLU A 205 22.03 -23.78 13.16
N ILE A 206 22.81 -23.43 14.21
CA ILE A 206 23.47 -22.13 14.32
C ILE A 206 24.98 -22.35 14.31
N SER A 207 25.68 -21.67 13.42
CA SER A 207 27.14 -21.74 13.31
C SER A 207 27.75 -20.37 13.02
N VAL A 208 28.98 -20.15 13.46
CA VAL A 208 29.73 -18.91 13.22
C VAL A 208 31.03 -19.27 12.50
N ASP A 209 31.29 -18.54 11.43
CA ASP A 209 32.57 -18.54 10.73
C ASP A 209 33.05 -17.08 10.58
N ARG A 210 34.07 -16.70 11.39
CA ARG A 210 34.61 -15.34 11.47
C ARG A 210 33.51 -14.29 11.76
N GLU A 211 33.18 -13.46 10.78
CA GLU A 211 32.23 -12.34 10.85
C GLU A 211 30.84 -12.71 10.28
N THR A 212 30.57 -14.01 10.16
CA THR A 212 29.35 -14.57 9.56
C THR A 212 28.67 -15.53 10.50
N LEU A 213 27.40 -15.25 10.82
CA LEU A 213 26.49 -16.15 11.52
C LEU A 213 25.56 -16.81 10.49
N ARG A 214 25.48 -18.15 10.54
CA ARG A 214 24.56 -18.93 9.70
C ARG A 214 23.51 -19.59 10.56
N ILE A 215 22.25 -19.45 10.14
CA ILE A 215 21.07 -20.03 10.77
C ILE A 215 20.38 -20.88 9.70
N ILE A 216 20.38 -22.20 9.88
CA ILE A 216 19.88 -23.15 8.89
C ILE A 216 18.69 -23.89 9.48
N GLU A 217 17.54 -23.78 8.84
CA GLU A 217 16.41 -24.69 9.05
C GLU A 217 16.47 -25.76 7.95
N PRO A 218 16.85 -27.00 8.26
CA PRO A 218 17.07 -28.04 7.27
C PRO A 218 15.82 -28.27 6.40
N GLY A 219 16.00 -28.28 5.07
CA GLY A 219 14.91 -28.47 4.12
C GLY A 219 14.01 -27.24 3.90
N ALA A 220 14.27 -26.14 4.60
CA ALA A 220 13.47 -24.90 4.47
C ALA A 220 14.30 -23.71 3.96
N PHE A 221 15.26 -23.23 4.75
CA PHE A 221 16.09 -22.07 4.37
C PHE A 221 17.44 -22.03 5.07
N ALA A 222 18.35 -21.23 4.53
CA ALA A 222 19.60 -20.83 5.18
C ALA A 222 19.65 -19.29 5.22
N LEU A 223 19.65 -18.72 6.44
CA LEU A 223 19.83 -17.30 6.66
C LEU A 223 21.28 -17.02 7.00
N THR A 224 21.92 -16.14 6.27
CA THR A 224 23.30 -15.68 6.47
C THR A 224 23.28 -14.26 7.00
N ILE A 225 23.94 -13.99 8.14
CA ILE A 225 24.10 -12.65 8.70
C ILE A 225 25.60 -12.33 8.75
N CYS A 226 26.01 -11.33 7.98
CA CYS A 226 27.41 -10.87 7.92
C CYS A 226 27.53 -9.49 8.56
N ALA A 227 28.54 -9.30 9.40
CA ALA A 227 28.83 -8.04 10.08
C ALA A 227 30.34 -7.77 10.10
N PRO A 228 30.90 -7.08 9.08
CA PRO A 228 32.34 -6.83 8.98
C PRO A 228 32.90 -6.10 10.18
N GLY A 229 33.98 -6.62 10.75
CA GLY A 229 34.65 -6.09 11.95
C GLY A 229 33.97 -6.45 13.27
N ALA A 230 32.91 -7.28 13.25
CA ALA A 230 32.22 -7.69 14.46
C ALA A 230 32.82 -8.97 15.07
N ALA A 231 32.86 -9.01 16.39
CA ALA A 231 32.96 -10.28 17.14
C ALA A 231 31.56 -10.86 17.30
N ILE A 232 31.37 -12.13 16.92
CA ILE A 232 30.08 -12.83 16.95
C ILE A 232 30.10 -13.93 18.01
N THR A 233 29.14 -13.91 18.92
CA THR A 233 28.89 -14.96 19.90
C THR A 233 27.56 -15.65 19.57
N PRO A 234 27.57 -16.94 19.17
CA PRO A 234 26.34 -17.67 18.92
C PRO A 234 25.53 -17.87 20.19
N LYS A 235 24.22 -17.85 20.07
CA LYS A 235 23.24 -18.04 21.16
C LYS A 235 22.15 -19.00 20.69
N SER A 236 21.34 -19.48 21.63
CA SER A 236 20.14 -20.25 21.36
C SER A 236 19.12 -20.04 22.48
N ASP A 237 18.89 -18.76 22.83
CA ASP A 237 18.03 -18.35 23.94
C ASP A 237 16.71 -17.82 23.44
N TRP A 238 15.59 -18.24 24.05
CA TRP A 238 14.28 -17.76 23.69
C TRP A 238 13.95 -16.45 24.40
N TYR A 239 13.63 -15.41 23.61
CA TYR A 239 12.96 -14.19 24.04
C TYR A 239 11.46 -14.40 23.91
N ARG A 240 10.74 -14.37 25.03
CA ARG A 240 9.35 -14.83 25.15
C ARG A 240 8.39 -13.66 25.35
N ASP A 241 7.12 -13.89 24.94
CA ASP A 241 6.00 -13.04 25.30
C ASP A 241 6.13 -11.59 24.85
N PHE A 242 6.61 -11.35 23.63
CA PHE A 242 6.47 -10.05 22.98
C PHE A 242 4.98 -9.73 22.83
N GLU A 243 4.54 -8.57 23.32
CA GLU A 243 3.17 -8.11 23.18
C GLU A 243 2.97 -7.48 21.79
N LEU A 244 1.88 -7.88 21.10
CA LEU A 244 1.47 -7.40 19.77
C LEU A 244 0.11 -6.68 19.88
N PRO A 245 0.07 -5.40 20.31
CA PRO A 245 -1.18 -4.71 20.61
C PRO A 245 -2.10 -4.56 19.39
N MET A 246 -1.56 -4.42 18.18
CA MET A 246 -2.37 -4.33 16.96
C MET A 246 -3.03 -5.66 16.59
N GLU A 247 -2.46 -6.80 16.99
CA GLU A 247 -3.11 -8.11 16.83
C GLU A 247 -4.21 -8.30 17.89
N ALA A 248 -3.97 -7.83 19.12
CA ALA A 248 -5.01 -7.81 20.17
C ALA A 248 -6.23 -6.99 19.75
N GLU A 249 -6.02 -5.77 19.18
CA GLU A 249 -7.10 -4.92 18.66
C GLU A 249 -7.92 -5.62 17.57
N ARG A 250 -7.30 -6.52 16.82
CA ARG A 250 -7.92 -7.30 15.73
C ARG A 250 -8.55 -8.62 16.22
N GLY A 251 -8.51 -8.91 17.52
CA GLY A 251 -9.01 -10.16 18.10
C GLY A 251 -8.18 -11.40 17.73
N LEU A 252 -6.88 -11.23 17.47
CA LEU A 252 -5.93 -12.27 17.10
C LEU A 252 -4.96 -12.57 18.26
N GLU A 253 -4.12 -13.64 18.11
CA GLU A 253 -3.11 -13.97 19.12
C GLU A 253 -2.19 -12.75 19.36
N PRO A 254 -2.16 -12.21 20.59
CA PRO A 254 -1.49 -10.96 20.90
C PRO A 254 -0.03 -11.12 21.32
N THR A 255 0.54 -12.32 21.23
CA THR A 255 1.92 -12.58 21.67
C THR A 255 2.72 -13.35 20.64
N ASP A 256 4.04 -13.11 20.62
CA ASP A 256 5.00 -13.84 19.79
C ASP A 256 6.29 -14.12 20.55
N ASN A 257 7.07 -15.07 20.04
CA ASN A 257 8.36 -15.44 20.64
C ASN A 257 9.42 -15.51 19.54
N HIS A 258 10.65 -15.12 19.89
CA HIS A 258 11.77 -15.11 18.95
C HIS A 258 13.00 -15.78 19.58
N LEU A 259 13.79 -16.48 18.74
CA LEU A 259 15.04 -17.09 19.12
C LEU A 259 16.17 -16.06 18.98
N CYS A 260 16.94 -15.82 20.02
CA CYS A 260 18.22 -15.12 19.91
C CYS A 260 19.25 -16.10 19.32
N ALA A 261 19.63 -15.87 18.05
CA ALA A 261 20.63 -16.71 17.38
C ALA A 261 22.08 -16.28 17.66
N GLY A 262 22.28 -15.06 18.15
CA GLY A 262 23.61 -14.55 18.47
C GLY A 262 23.62 -13.10 18.90
N GLU A 263 24.77 -12.72 19.47
CA GLU A 263 25.12 -11.34 19.78
C GLU A 263 26.34 -10.89 18.98
N LEU A 264 26.26 -9.69 18.42
CA LEU A 264 27.38 -9.05 17.73
C LEU A 264 27.96 -7.95 18.61
N SER A 265 29.29 -7.81 18.61
CA SER A 265 29.99 -6.64 19.16
C SER A 265 30.78 -5.96 18.04
N LEU A 266 30.43 -4.71 17.73
CA LEU A 266 30.94 -3.97 16.58
C LEU A 266 31.46 -2.60 17.04
N PRO A 267 32.75 -2.24 16.82
CA PRO A 267 33.27 -0.94 17.18
C PRO A 267 32.61 0.16 16.35
N LEU A 268 32.26 1.28 17.00
CA LEU A 268 31.74 2.48 16.34
C LEU A 268 32.86 3.46 16.03
N VAL A 269 33.04 3.77 14.75
CA VAL A 269 34.00 4.78 14.29
C VAL A 269 33.24 6.05 13.91
N PRO A 270 33.62 7.24 14.44
CA PRO A 270 32.95 8.49 14.12
C PRO A 270 32.91 8.76 12.61
N GLY A 271 31.70 9.05 12.10
CA GLY A 271 31.47 9.33 10.68
C GLY A 271 31.26 8.12 9.79
N GLU A 272 31.65 6.92 10.20
CA GLU A 272 31.54 5.70 9.40
C GLU A 272 30.23 4.96 9.67
N TRP A 273 29.59 4.42 8.60
CA TRP A 273 28.50 3.47 8.73
C TRP A 273 29.03 2.09 9.08
N ARG A 274 28.56 1.54 10.18
CA ARG A 274 28.83 0.19 10.64
C ARG A 274 27.53 -0.57 10.78
N GLY A 275 27.51 -1.85 10.40
CA GLY A 275 26.26 -2.60 10.43
C GLY A 275 26.39 -4.04 9.99
N LEU A 276 25.22 -4.60 9.66
CA LEU A 276 25.08 -5.98 9.24
C LEU A 276 24.22 -6.08 7.98
N VAL A 277 24.35 -7.19 7.28
CA VAL A 277 23.42 -7.66 6.26
C VAL A 277 22.89 -9.03 6.65
N ALA A 278 21.57 -9.21 6.62
CA ALA A 278 20.87 -10.49 6.74
C ALA A 278 20.31 -10.90 5.37
N SER A 279 20.67 -12.07 4.87
CA SER A 279 20.36 -12.47 3.49
C SER A 279 20.11 -13.97 3.35
N LEU A 280 19.29 -14.33 2.35
CA LEU A 280 19.17 -15.70 1.84
C LEU A 280 20.27 -16.06 0.84
N ASP A 281 21.03 -15.07 0.35
CA ASP A 281 22.26 -15.33 -0.40
C ASP A 281 23.36 -15.75 0.59
N PRO A 282 24.06 -16.86 0.34
CA PRO A 282 25.17 -17.30 1.19
C PRO A 282 26.39 -16.36 1.16
N GLN A 283 26.49 -15.47 0.20
CA GLN A 283 27.58 -14.53 0.00
C GLN A 283 27.07 -13.12 -0.33
N PRO A 284 26.32 -12.46 0.58
CA PRO A 284 25.79 -11.13 0.34
C PRO A 284 26.93 -10.09 0.29
N SER A 285 26.70 -8.98 -0.40
CA SER A 285 27.60 -7.83 -0.34
C SER A 285 27.68 -7.30 1.09
N THR A 286 28.88 -7.20 1.64
CA THR A 286 29.11 -6.70 3.00
C THR A 286 29.47 -5.22 3.07
N ASP A 287 29.66 -4.56 1.91
CA ASP A 287 29.87 -3.12 1.84
C ASP A 287 28.55 -2.36 2.05
N VAL A 288 28.35 -1.96 3.30
CA VAL A 288 27.15 -1.26 3.78
C VAL A 288 26.94 0.08 3.06
N ALA A 289 28.02 0.82 2.79
CA ALA A 289 27.95 2.12 2.14
C ALA A 289 27.56 1.99 0.65
N ALA A 290 28.19 1.06 -0.06
CA ALA A 290 27.85 0.76 -1.45
C ALA A 290 26.42 0.21 -1.59
N ALA A 291 25.97 -0.64 -0.67
CA ALA A 291 24.59 -1.14 -0.66
C ALA A 291 23.57 -0.02 -0.44
N LEU A 292 23.83 0.90 0.47
CA LEU A 292 22.96 2.07 0.66
C LEU A 292 22.94 2.95 -0.59
N ALA A 293 24.09 3.17 -1.23
CA ALA A 293 24.16 3.93 -2.48
C ALA A 293 23.30 3.28 -3.58
N ARG A 294 23.37 1.95 -3.76
CA ARG A 294 22.51 1.21 -4.73
C ARG A 294 21.02 1.41 -4.44
N ARG A 295 20.60 1.32 -3.18
CA ARG A 295 19.20 1.56 -2.79
C ARG A 295 18.76 2.98 -3.13
N LEU A 296 19.53 3.98 -2.78
CA LEU A 296 19.21 5.37 -3.08
C LEU A 296 19.23 5.67 -4.58
N ASP A 297 20.13 5.02 -5.36
CA ASP A 297 20.15 5.13 -6.82
C ASP A 297 18.93 4.49 -7.47
N HIS A 298 18.47 3.33 -6.95
CA HIS A 298 17.21 2.73 -7.35
C HIS A 298 16.04 3.71 -7.13
N ASP A 299 15.92 4.29 -5.93
CA ASP A 299 14.86 5.24 -5.59
C ASP A 299 14.89 6.49 -6.50
N ARG A 300 16.08 7.04 -6.79
CA ARG A 300 16.24 8.15 -7.74
C ARG A 300 15.82 7.75 -9.16
N THR A 301 16.14 6.54 -9.56
CA THR A 301 15.74 5.99 -10.87
C THR A 301 14.21 5.87 -10.97
N VAL A 302 13.54 5.37 -9.94
CA VAL A 302 12.06 5.33 -9.88
C VAL A 302 11.47 6.73 -10.06
N VAL A 303 11.98 7.72 -9.33
CA VAL A 303 11.50 9.11 -9.42
C VAL A 303 11.77 9.71 -10.80
N SER A 304 12.97 9.54 -11.34
CA SER A 304 13.32 10.12 -12.66
C SER A 304 12.59 9.46 -13.83
N THR A 305 12.23 8.19 -13.70
CA THR A 305 11.39 7.47 -14.67
C THR A 305 9.95 7.96 -14.63
N ALA A 306 9.39 8.13 -13.42
CA ALA A 306 8.03 8.64 -13.24
C ALA A 306 7.87 10.09 -13.75
N PHE A 307 8.90 10.92 -13.54
CA PHE A 307 8.85 12.36 -13.85
C PHE A 307 10.05 12.77 -14.68
N PRO A 308 10.03 12.57 -16.02
CA PRO A 308 11.06 13.09 -16.91
C PRO A 308 11.20 14.62 -16.76
N ARG A 309 12.39 15.17 -17.00
CA ARG A 309 12.70 16.58 -16.75
C ARG A 309 11.70 17.59 -17.34
N SER A 310 11.05 17.25 -18.45
CA SER A 310 9.99 18.06 -19.06
C SER A 310 8.69 18.10 -18.26
N ALA A 311 8.41 17.09 -17.45
CA ALA A 311 7.24 16.97 -16.58
C ALA A 311 7.56 17.29 -15.11
N ALA A 312 8.83 17.33 -14.75
CA ALA A 312 9.36 17.44 -13.40
C ALA A 312 8.93 18.72 -12.65
N GLN A 313 8.71 19.83 -13.38
CA GLN A 313 8.33 21.11 -12.77
C GLN A 313 6.88 21.18 -12.28
N ALA A 314 6.05 20.18 -12.60
CA ALA A 314 4.61 20.18 -12.31
C ALA A 314 4.17 19.18 -11.21
N ALA A 315 4.98 18.18 -10.86
CA ALA A 315 4.59 17.19 -9.88
C ALA A 315 4.80 17.71 -8.44
N PRO A 316 3.75 17.79 -7.60
CA PRO A 316 3.90 18.13 -6.19
C PRO A 316 4.68 17.06 -5.45
N SER A 317 5.42 17.45 -4.40
CA SER A 317 6.33 16.56 -3.65
C SER A 317 5.63 15.32 -3.05
N TRP A 318 4.35 15.42 -2.70
CA TRP A 318 3.56 14.29 -2.20
C TRP A 318 3.25 13.25 -3.30
N ILE A 319 3.10 13.67 -4.56
CA ILE A 319 2.96 12.77 -5.72
C ILE A 319 4.29 12.06 -5.99
N VAL A 320 5.43 12.78 -5.87
CA VAL A 320 6.75 12.16 -5.97
C VAL A 320 6.95 11.10 -4.87
N ARG A 321 6.45 11.36 -3.66
CA ARG A 321 6.44 10.38 -2.56
C ARG A 321 5.61 9.15 -2.91
N LEU A 322 4.44 9.32 -3.49
CA LEU A 322 3.58 8.21 -3.90
C LEU A 322 4.18 7.38 -5.05
N ALA A 323 4.96 7.98 -5.93
CA ALA A 323 5.67 7.23 -6.97
C ALA A 323 6.73 6.28 -6.37
N LEU A 324 7.41 6.67 -5.28
CA LEU A 324 8.27 5.76 -4.51
C LEU A 324 7.47 4.67 -3.80
N ALA A 325 6.31 5.03 -3.20
CA ALA A 325 5.43 4.04 -2.57
C ALA A 325 4.90 3.02 -3.59
N ALA A 326 4.60 3.45 -4.83
CA ALA A 326 4.13 2.58 -5.90
C ALA A 326 5.13 1.48 -6.26
N ASP A 327 6.42 1.76 -6.15
CA ASP A 327 7.47 0.77 -6.46
C ASP A 327 7.45 -0.43 -5.49
N ALA A 328 7.12 -0.20 -4.24
CA ALA A 328 7.08 -1.25 -3.22
C ALA A 328 6.05 -2.36 -3.50
N PHE A 329 4.99 -2.06 -4.27
CA PHE A 329 3.94 -3.03 -4.58
C PHE A 329 4.26 -3.90 -5.80
N LEU A 330 5.23 -3.52 -6.64
CA LEU A 330 5.59 -4.28 -7.84
C LEU A 330 6.61 -5.36 -7.52
N PHE A 331 6.35 -6.60 -7.95
CA PHE A 331 7.29 -7.69 -7.69
C PHE A 331 7.42 -8.67 -8.86
N ALA A 332 8.55 -9.38 -8.88
CA ALA A 332 8.81 -10.45 -9.84
C ALA A 332 7.93 -11.68 -9.51
N ARG A 333 7.18 -12.14 -10.51
CA ARG A 333 6.39 -13.37 -10.47
C ARG A 333 6.76 -14.25 -11.65
N PRO A 334 7.91 -14.96 -11.57
CA PRO A 334 8.34 -15.84 -12.66
C PRO A 334 7.36 -16.99 -12.85
N LEU A 335 7.06 -17.30 -14.11
CA LEU A 335 6.35 -18.50 -14.55
C LEU A 335 7.31 -19.35 -15.38
N THR A 336 7.02 -20.64 -15.52
CA THR A 336 7.88 -21.57 -16.27
C THR A 336 8.12 -21.10 -17.72
N ASP A 337 7.09 -20.57 -18.35
CA ASP A 337 7.13 -20.05 -19.73
C ASP A 337 7.29 -18.53 -19.83
N MET A 338 7.38 -17.84 -18.70
CA MET A 338 7.57 -16.39 -18.60
C MET A 338 8.42 -16.06 -17.34
N PRO A 339 9.75 -16.25 -17.42
CA PRO A 339 10.64 -16.05 -16.27
C PRO A 339 10.72 -14.59 -15.78
N ASP A 340 10.32 -13.64 -16.63
CA ASP A 340 10.28 -12.22 -16.34
C ASP A 340 8.88 -11.69 -15.95
N GLY A 341 7.94 -12.59 -15.63
CA GLY A 341 6.60 -12.27 -15.19
C GLY A 341 6.59 -11.32 -13.98
N LYS A 342 5.57 -10.48 -13.89
CA LYS A 342 5.38 -9.49 -12.84
C LYS A 342 3.97 -9.57 -12.28
N SER A 343 3.82 -9.12 -11.02
CA SER A 343 2.53 -8.97 -10.36
C SER A 343 2.56 -7.81 -9.35
N VAL A 344 1.46 -7.62 -8.63
CA VAL A 344 1.26 -6.57 -7.63
C VAL A 344 0.94 -7.19 -6.28
N ILE A 345 1.65 -6.78 -5.23
CA ILE A 345 1.22 -6.99 -3.84
C ILE A 345 0.06 -6.04 -3.57
N ALA A 346 -1.11 -6.56 -3.22
CA ALA A 346 -2.31 -5.76 -3.01
C ALA A 346 -2.18 -4.81 -1.82
N GLY A 347 -1.45 -5.22 -0.77
CA GLY A 347 -1.18 -4.37 0.39
C GLY A 347 -0.26 -5.01 1.42
N TYR A 348 0.54 -4.18 2.08
CA TYR A 348 1.38 -4.59 3.20
C TYR A 348 0.64 -4.40 4.51
N PRO A 349 0.84 -5.35 5.46
CA PRO A 349 1.77 -6.48 5.36
C PRO A 349 1.17 -7.82 4.91
N TRP A 350 -0.16 -7.98 4.91
CA TRP A 350 -0.76 -9.31 4.86
C TRP A 350 -1.32 -9.75 3.50
N PHE A 351 -1.53 -8.84 2.56
CA PHE A 351 -2.04 -9.24 1.26
C PHE A 351 -0.96 -9.84 0.35
N GLY A 352 -1.41 -10.71 -0.53
CA GLY A 352 -0.65 -11.28 -1.63
C GLY A 352 -0.96 -10.59 -2.97
N ASP A 353 -0.90 -11.34 -4.06
CA ASP A 353 -1.32 -10.89 -5.37
C ASP A 353 -2.78 -11.29 -5.65
N TRP A 354 -3.60 -10.25 -5.71
CA TRP A 354 -5.02 -10.34 -5.97
C TRP A 354 -5.34 -9.78 -7.35
N GLY A 355 -6.17 -10.52 -8.12
CA GLY A 355 -6.50 -10.14 -9.50
C GLY A 355 -7.23 -8.81 -9.61
N ARG A 356 -8.25 -8.59 -8.78
CA ARG A 356 -8.99 -7.32 -8.71
C ARG A 356 -8.06 -6.15 -8.44
N ASP A 357 -7.32 -6.26 -7.34
CA ASP A 357 -6.41 -5.22 -6.85
C ASP A 357 -5.32 -4.90 -7.88
N THR A 358 -4.78 -5.93 -8.52
CA THR A 358 -3.78 -5.77 -9.57
C THR A 358 -4.34 -5.01 -10.77
N MET A 359 -5.53 -5.35 -11.27
CA MET A 359 -6.10 -4.70 -12.45
C MET A 359 -6.51 -3.26 -12.18
N ILE A 360 -7.08 -2.97 -11.01
CA ILE A 360 -7.41 -1.61 -10.58
C ILE A 360 -6.13 -0.78 -10.39
N SER A 361 -5.09 -1.38 -9.83
CA SER A 361 -3.84 -0.69 -9.49
C SER A 361 -2.90 -0.47 -10.68
N LEU A 362 -2.99 -1.30 -11.71
CA LEU A 362 -2.02 -1.33 -12.80
C LEU A 362 -1.79 0.05 -13.44
N PRO A 363 -2.81 0.84 -13.82
CA PRO A 363 -2.57 2.13 -14.48
C PRO A 363 -1.77 3.09 -13.59
N GLY A 364 -2.10 3.17 -12.30
CA GLY A 364 -1.45 4.07 -11.37
C GLY A 364 -0.05 3.65 -10.96
N LEU A 365 0.18 2.34 -10.71
CA LEU A 365 1.48 1.84 -10.29
C LEU A 365 2.50 1.79 -11.43
N THR A 366 2.05 1.70 -12.67
CA THR A 366 2.93 1.50 -13.82
C THR A 366 2.89 2.65 -14.83
N LEU A 367 1.73 2.95 -15.43
CA LEU A 367 1.61 3.96 -16.48
C LEU A 367 1.83 5.38 -15.92
N ALA A 368 1.26 5.68 -14.74
CA ALA A 368 1.46 6.97 -14.08
C ALA A 368 2.88 7.16 -13.56
N THR A 369 3.64 6.08 -13.43
CA THR A 369 5.05 6.09 -12.99
C THR A 369 6.03 5.81 -14.14
N GLY A 370 5.57 5.92 -15.40
CA GLY A 370 6.43 5.84 -16.59
C GLY A 370 7.00 4.44 -16.90
N ARG A 371 6.34 3.36 -16.45
CA ARG A 371 6.80 1.97 -16.56
C ARG A 371 5.84 1.08 -17.39
N PRO A 372 5.54 1.42 -18.65
CA PRO A 372 4.59 0.67 -19.46
C PRO A 372 5.03 -0.77 -19.73
N GLU A 373 6.34 -1.05 -19.76
CA GLU A 373 6.89 -2.40 -19.90
C GLU A 373 6.51 -3.30 -18.70
N VAL A 374 6.42 -2.76 -17.49
CA VAL A 374 5.94 -3.49 -16.31
C VAL A 374 4.44 -3.78 -16.44
N ALA A 375 3.64 -2.81 -16.92
CA ALA A 375 2.23 -3.02 -17.20
C ALA A 375 2.02 -4.17 -18.19
N ARG A 376 2.77 -4.18 -19.30
CA ARG A 376 2.70 -5.24 -20.31
C ARG A 376 2.97 -6.62 -19.72
N ARG A 377 4.01 -6.73 -18.87
CA ARG A 377 4.35 -8.01 -18.22
C ARG A 377 3.27 -8.49 -17.26
N ILE A 378 2.71 -7.60 -16.44
CA ILE A 378 1.59 -7.91 -15.55
C ILE A 378 0.39 -8.41 -16.37
N LEU A 379 -0.03 -7.67 -17.41
CA LEU A 379 -1.15 -8.04 -18.26
C LEU A 379 -0.94 -9.40 -18.92
N SER A 380 0.28 -9.66 -19.42
CA SER A 380 0.64 -10.95 -20.03
C SER A 380 0.67 -12.09 -19.02
N THR A 381 1.17 -11.84 -17.81
CA THR A 381 1.15 -12.82 -16.70
C THR A 381 -0.29 -13.25 -16.40
N PHE A 382 -1.19 -12.30 -16.21
CA PHE A 382 -2.59 -12.60 -15.88
C PHE A 382 -3.36 -13.22 -17.03
N ALA A 383 -3.07 -12.87 -18.28
CA ALA A 383 -3.69 -13.49 -19.47
C ALA A 383 -3.51 -15.02 -19.51
N ARG A 384 -2.41 -15.56 -18.95
CA ARG A 384 -2.14 -17.01 -18.85
C ARG A 384 -3.12 -17.75 -17.93
N PHE A 385 -3.75 -17.04 -17.01
CA PHE A 385 -4.65 -17.63 -16.01
C PHE A 385 -6.13 -17.39 -16.32
N VAL A 386 -6.45 -16.83 -17.49
CA VAL A 386 -7.85 -16.70 -17.92
C VAL A 386 -8.47 -18.08 -18.09
N SER A 387 -9.55 -18.37 -17.38
CA SER A 387 -10.25 -19.64 -17.41
C SER A 387 -11.77 -19.42 -17.43
N GLN A 388 -12.42 -19.94 -18.47
CA GLN A 388 -13.86 -19.77 -18.70
C GLN A 388 -14.28 -18.27 -18.66
N GLY A 389 -13.46 -17.40 -19.26
CA GLY A 389 -13.71 -15.97 -19.33
C GLY A 389 -13.44 -15.20 -18.04
N MET A 390 -12.88 -15.82 -17.01
CA MET A 390 -12.61 -15.19 -15.72
C MET A 390 -11.11 -15.11 -15.41
N LEU A 391 -10.70 -14.04 -14.75
CA LEU A 391 -9.42 -13.93 -14.06
C LEU A 391 -9.51 -14.53 -12.66
N PRO A 392 -8.41 -15.06 -12.11
CA PRO A 392 -8.38 -15.45 -10.71
C PRO A 392 -8.49 -14.20 -9.81
N ASN A 393 -9.22 -14.34 -8.69
CA ASN A 393 -9.26 -13.34 -7.64
C ASN A 393 -8.01 -13.44 -6.76
N VAL A 394 -7.59 -14.65 -6.44
CA VAL A 394 -6.40 -14.93 -5.62
C VAL A 394 -5.53 -15.93 -6.36
N PHE A 395 -4.24 -15.60 -6.44
CA PHE A 395 -3.22 -16.57 -6.80
C PHE A 395 -2.75 -17.27 -5.53
N PRO A 396 -2.95 -18.57 -5.40
CA PRO A 396 -2.54 -19.27 -4.20
C PRO A 396 -1.01 -19.28 -4.04
N ALA A 397 -0.59 -19.47 -2.82
CA ALA A 397 0.75 -19.95 -2.52
C ALA A 397 0.97 -21.31 -3.20
N ALA A 398 2.22 -21.74 -3.36
CA ALA A 398 2.58 -22.91 -4.16
C ALA A 398 1.67 -24.13 -4.00
N GLY A 399 1.17 -24.62 -5.12
CA GLY A 399 0.51 -25.91 -5.22
C GLY A 399 -1.01 -25.90 -5.21
N ASP A 400 -1.64 -24.80 -4.84
CA ASP A 400 -3.10 -24.70 -4.84
C ASP A 400 -3.65 -24.17 -6.19
N GLU A 401 -4.91 -24.47 -6.48
CA GLU A 401 -5.61 -23.98 -7.67
C GLU A 401 -5.97 -22.49 -7.53
N PRO A 402 -5.85 -21.66 -8.60
CA PRO A 402 -6.31 -20.28 -8.57
C PRO A 402 -7.81 -20.18 -8.26
N GLN A 403 -8.18 -19.21 -7.41
CA GLN A 403 -9.57 -18.99 -7.04
C GLN A 403 -10.22 -17.97 -7.96
N TYR A 404 -11.39 -18.32 -8.54
CA TYR A 404 -12.10 -17.50 -9.53
C TYR A 404 -13.38 -16.83 -8.98
N ASN A 405 -13.50 -16.64 -7.66
CA ASN A 405 -14.66 -16.07 -6.99
C ASN A 405 -14.69 -14.52 -7.12
N THR A 406 -14.73 -14.01 -8.33
CA THR A 406 -14.75 -12.57 -8.62
C THR A 406 -15.50 -12.29 -9.93
N ALA A 407 -16.39 -11.32 -9.94
CA ALA A 407 -17.06 -10.86 -11.16
C ALA A 407 -16.35 -9.63 -11.76
N ASP A 408 -15.76 -8.81 -10.92
CA ASP A 408 -15.18 -7.51 -11.28
C ASP A 408 -13.74 -7.59 -11.80
N ALA A 409 -12.89 -8.48 -11.28
CA ALA A 409 -11.48 -8.57 -11.72
C ALA A 409 -11.36 -8.79 -13.22
N SER A 410 -12.22 -9.66 -13.78
CA SER A 410 -12.27 -9.93 -15.23
C SER A 410 -12.65 -8.69 -16.04
N LEU A 411 -13.56 -7.88 -15.53
CA LEU A 411 -14.02 -6.67 -16.20
C LEU A 411 -13.01 -5.52 -16.05
N TRP A 412 -12.32 -5.41 -14.92
CA TRP A 412 -11.20 -4.48 -14.74
C TRP A 412 -10.00 -4.81 -15.66
N PHE A 413 -9.86 -6.06 -16.11
CA PHE A 413 -8.81 -6.44 -17.06
C PHE A 413 -8.96 -5.73 -18.40
N PHE A 414 -10.21 -5.53 -18.89
CA PHE A 414 -10.44 -4.73 -20.10
C PHE A 414 -10.01 -3.28 -19.90
N GLU A 415 -10.32 -2.69 -18.75
CA GLU A 415 -9.91 -1.33 -18.44
C GLU A 415 -8.38 -1.19 -18.32
N ALA A 416 -7.72 -2.17 -17.70
CA ALA A 416 -6.26 -2.21 -17.62
C ALA A 416 -5.61 -2.30 -19.01
N TRP A 417 -6.14 -3.14 -19.91
CA TRP A 417 -5.70 -3.20 -21.30
C TRP A 417 -5.95 -1.90 -22.05
N ARG A 418 -7.13 -1.30 -21.90
CA ARG A 418 -7.42 -0.01 -22.51
C ARG A 418 -6.42 1.06 -22.06
N ALA A 419 -6.19 1.17 -20.76
CA ALA A 419 -5.25 2.15 -20.22
C ALA A 419 -3.83 1.94 -20.76
N TYR A 420 -3.40 0.69 -20.89
CA TYR A 420 -2.11 0.34 -21.49
C TYR A 420 -2.02 0.73 -22.97
N ILE A 421 -3.01 0.36 -23.77
CA ILE A 421 -3.04 0.68 -25.22
C ILE A 421 -3.13 2.19 -25.46
N ASP A 422 -3.96 2.90 -24.70
CA ASP A 422 -4.05 4.36 -24.81
C ASP A 422 -2.74 5.06 -24.45
N ALA A 423 -1.98 4.52 -23.52
CA ALA A 423 -0.71 5.09 -23.09
C ALA A 423 0.45 4.79 -24.04
N THR A 424 0.40 3.65 -24.75
CA THR A 424 1.55 3.13 -25.53
C THR A 424 1.33 3.09 -27.03
N GLY A 425 0.10 2.92 -27.48
CA GLY A 425 -0.22 2.61 -28.90
C GLY A 425 0.30 1.23 -29.37
N ASP A 426 0.56 0.30 -28.45
CA ASP A 426 1.14 -1.01 -28.77
C ASP A 426 0.13 -1.95 -29.47
N LEU A 427 0.01 -1.81 -30.77
CA LEU A 427 -0.88 -2.63 -31.59
C LEU A 427 -0.47 -4.10 -31.65
N SER A 428 0.80 -4.44 -31.42
CA SER A 428 1.25 -5.83 -31.36
C SER A 428 0.66 -6.52 -30.13
N ALA A 429 0.77 -5.86 -28.97
CA ALA A 429 0.17 -6.35 -27.74
C ALA A 429 -1.36 -6.46 -27.85
N LEU A 430 -2.00 -5.50 -28.53
CA LEU A 430 -3.43 -5.53 -28.75
C LEU A 430 -3.87 -6.72 -29.60
N ARG A 431 -3.14 -7.03 -30.69
CA ARG A 431 -3.41 -8.22 -31.52
C ARG A 431 -3.30 -9.53 -30.74
N GLU A 432 -2.33 -9.64 -29.83
CA GLU A 432 -2.17 -10.81 -28.98
C GLU A 432 -3.30 -10.94 -27.94
N ALA A 433 -3.73 -9.83 -27.35
CA ALA A 433 -4.76 -9.80 -26.31
C ALA A 433 -6.19 -9.94 -26.85
N PHE A 434 -6.45 -9.44 -28.04
CA PHE A 434 -7.80 -9.33 -28.61
C PHE A 434 -8.59 -10.65 -28.64
N PRO A 435 -8.01 -11.80 -29.07
CA PRO A 435 -8.73 -13.08 -29.04
C PRO A 435 -9.06 -13.53 -27.61
N ILE A 436 -8.17 -13.28 -26.63
CA ILE A 436 -8.41 -13.63 -25.22
C ILE A 436 -9.57 -12.79 -24.67
N LEU A 437 -9.52 -11.47 -24.86
CA LEU A 437 -10.56 -10.54 -24.44
C LEU A 437 -11.90 -10.83 -25.13
N SER A 438 -11.90 -11.14 -26.43
CA SER A 438 -13.10 -11.56 -27.15
C SER A 438 -13.71 -12.84 -26.57
N GLY A 439 -12.89 -13.83 -26.28
CA GLY A 439 -13.33 -15.07 -25.62
C GLY A 439 -13.90 -14.81 -24.22
N MET A 440 -13.36 -13.84 -23.47
CA MET A 440 -13.93 -13.46 -22.18
C MET A 440 -15.34 -12.87 -22.35
N ILE A 441 -15.60 -11.99 -23.33
CA ILE A 441 -16.95 -11.49 -23.62
C ILE A 441 -17.90 -12.65 -23.96
N GLU A 442 -17.48 -13.58 -24.83
CA GLU A 442 -18.28 -14.73 -25.23
C GLU A 442 -18.68 -15.63 -24.05
N TRP A 443 -17.74 -15.85 -23.10
CA TRP A 443 -18.04 -16.58 -21.88
C TRP A 443 -19.07 -15.87 -21.00
N HIS A 444 -18.99 -14.55 -20.83
CA HIS A 444 -19.98 -13.79 -20.09
C HIS A 444 -21.36 -13.81 -20.76
N GLN A 445 -21.41 -13.76 -22.10
CA GLN A 445 -22.67 -13.89 -22.85
C GLN A 445 -23.29 -15.28 -22.73
N LYS A 446 -22.46 -16.34 -22.74
CA LYS A 446 -22.89 -17.74 -22.60
C LYS A 446 -23.25 -18.13 -21.17
N GLY A 447 -22.68 -17.44 -20.20
CA GLY A 447 -22.69 -17.77 -18.78
C GLY A 447 -21.40 -18.49 -18.34
N THR A 448 -20.86 -18.08 -17.21
CA THR A 448 -19.66 -18.63 -16.59
C THR A 448 -19.91 -19.03 -15.12
N ARG A 449 -18.86 -19.15 -14.30
CA ARG A 449 -18.96 -19.60 -12.91
C ARG A 449 -19.87 -18.69 -12.06
N TYR A 450 -20.41 -19.21 -10.97
CA TYR A 450 -21.15 -18.48 -9.93
C TYR A 450 -22.38 -17.72 -10.43
N GLY A 451 -23.04 -18.19 -11.47
CA GLY A 451 -24.22 -17.55 -12.04
C GLY A 451 -23.93 -16.22 -12.74
N ILE A 452 -22.64 -15.96 -13.06
CA ILE A 452 -22.26 -14.77 -13.84
C ILE A 452 -22.64 -15.00 -15.30
N GLY A 453 -23.47 -14.12 -15.87
CA GLY A 453 -23.89 -14.21 -17.27
C GLY A 453 -24.84 -13.08 -17.65
N VAL A 454 -24.92 -12.84 -18.96
CA VAL A 454 -25.82 -11.81 -19.53
C VAL A 454 -27.25 -12.27 -19.46
N ASP A 455 -28.13 -11.41 -18.94
CA ASP A 455 -29.57 -11.61 -19.05
C ASP A 455 -30.04 -11.20 -20.44
N SER A 456 -30.61 -12.15 -21.18
CA SER A 456 -31.06 -11.92 -22.57
C SER A 456 -32.22 -10.92 -22.70
N ALA A 457 -32.95 -10.66 -21.60
CA ALA A 457 -34.08 -9.76 -21.60
C ALA A 457 -33.66 -8.29 -21.71
N ASP A 458 -32.49 -7.93 -21.13
CA ASP A 458 -32.05 -6.54 -21.04
C ASP A 458 -30.57 -6.32 -21.34
N GLY A 459 -29.79 -7.39 -21.55
CA GLY A 459 -28.37 -7.33 -21.85
C GLY A 459 -27.46 -7.03 -20.65
N LEU A 460 -28.05 -6.84 -19.45
CA LEU A 460 -27.30 -6.59 -18.22
C LEU A 460 -26.64 -7.87 -17.69
N LEU A 461 -25.54 -7.72 -16.98
CA LEU A 461 -24.80 -8.82 -16.39
C LEU A 461 -25.36 -9.15 -15.01
N ARG A 462 -25.83 -10.40 -14.85
CA ARG A 462 -26.20 -10.98 -13.56
C ARG A 462 -25.00 -11.66 -12.93
N ALA A 463 -24.89 -11.62 -11.62
CA ALA A 463 -23.83 -12.28 -10.86
C ALA A 463 -24.34 -12.71 -9.49
N GLY A 464 -23.84 -13.83 -8.99
CA GLY A 464 -24.02 -14.26 -7.61
C GLY A 464 -24.79 -15.57 -7.44
N VAL A 465 -24.32 -16.33 -6.46
CA VAL A 465 -24.97 -17.52 -5.90
C VAL A 465 -24.90 -17.40 -4.38
N PRO A 466 -25.83 -18.04 -3.63
CA PRO A 466 -25.79 -18.01 -2.16
C PRO A 466 -24.46 -18.49 -1.59
N GLY A 467 -23.94 -17.78 -0.57
CA GLY A 467 -22.72 -18.15 0.14
C GLY A 467 -21.42 -17.75 -0.52
N VAL A 468 -21.43 -17.07 -1.69
CA VAL A 468 -20.24 -16.62 -2.40
C VAL A 468 -20.25 -15.10 -2.59
N GLN A 469 -19.15 -14.44 -2.24
CA GLN A 469 -18.88 -13.05 -2.50
C GLN A 469 -18.12 -12.92 -3.84
N LEU A 470 -18.55 -11.99 -4.72
CA LEU A 470 -18.03 -11.86 -6.08
C LEU A 470 -17.61 -10.43 -6.46
N THR A 471 -17.90 -9.45 -5.62
CA THR A 471 -17.54 -8.03 -5.88
C THR A 471 -16.47 -7.58 -4.91
N TRP A 472 -15.96 -6.35 -5.06
CA TRP A 472 -14.97 -5.79 -4.14
C TRP A 472 -15.48 -5.67 -2.69
N MET A 473 -16.81 -5.71 -2.47
CA MET A 473 -17.43 -5.80 -1.14
C MET A 473 -17.53 -7.27 -0.70
N ASP A 474 -16.39 -7.91 -0.49
CA ASP A 474 -16.22 -9.36 -0.38
C ASP A 474 -16.01 -9.89 1.05
N ALA A 475 -16.32 -9.09 2.08
CA ALA A 475 -16.21 -9.53 3.46
C ALA A 475 -17.13 -10.77 3.72
N LYS A 476 -16.52 -11.79 4.32
CA LYS A 476 -17.20 -13.03 4.70
C LYS A 476 -16.67 -13.52 6.04
N VAL A 477 -17.58 -13.90 6.95
CA VAL A 477 -17.24 -14.44 8.27
C VAL A 477 -17.89 -15.82 8.40
N GLY A 478 -17.10 -16.88 8.37
CA GLY A 478 -17.63 -18.24 8.28
C GLY A 478 -18.47 -18.40 7.00
N ASP A 479 -19.74 -18.76 7.15
CA ASP A 479 -20.69 -18.90 6.02
C ASP A 479 -21.48 -17.61 5.74
N TRP A 480 -21.33 -16.57 6.55
CA TRP A 480 -22.02 -15.31 6.39
C TRP A 480 -21.30 -14.41 5.41
N VAL A 481 -21.89 -14.18 4.23
CA VAL A 481 -21.49 -13.12 3.30
C VAL A 481 -22.09 -11.82 3.82
N VAL A 482 -21.25 -10.89 4.25
CA VAL A 482 -21.67 -9.65 4.94
C VAL A 482 -22.47 -8.74 4.02
N THR A 483 -22.05 -8.62 2.77
CA THR A 483 -22.67 -7.76 1.76
C THR A 483 -23.04 -8.61 0.54
N PRO A 484 -24.12 -9.43 0.61
CA PRO A 484 -24.53 -10.24 -0.52
C PRO A 484 -25.10 -9.35 -1.62
N ARG A 485 -24.51 -9.41 -2.81
CA ARG A 485 -24.89 -8.59 -3.95
C ARG A 485 -25.29 -9.45 -5.14
N ILE A 486 -26.20 -10.41 -4.84
CA ILE A 486 -26.77 -11.33 -5.83
C ILE A 486 -27.80 -10.59 -6.69
N GLY A 487 -27.70 -10.65 -7.99
CA GLY A 487 -28.55 -9.95 -8.94
C GLY A 487 -27.72 -9.24 -10.00
N LYS A 488 -28.05 -8.02 -10.31
CA LYS A 488 -27.31 -7.16 -11.26
C LYS A 488 -26.68 -5.99 -10.50
N PRO A 489 -25.43 -6.11 -10.00
CA PRO A 489 -24.74 -5.02 -9.30
C PRO A 489 -24.40 -3.86 -10.25
N VAL A 490 -24.51 -2.62 -9.76
CA VAL A 490 -24.40 -1.41 -10.59
C VAL A 490 -23.01 -1.22 -11.18
N GLU A 491 -21.95 -1.41 -10.38
CA GLU A 491 -20.58 -1.26 -10.88
C GLU A 491 -20.18 -2.39 -11.84
N ILE A 492 -20.67 -3.60 -11.60
CA ILE A 492 -20.44 -4.75 -12.51
C ILE A 492 -21.04 -4.42 -13.88
N ASN A 493 -22.22 -3.85 -13.92
CA ASN A 493 -22.87 -3.46 -15.17
C ASN A 493 -22.23 -2.22 -15.80
N ALA A 494 -21.71 -1.27 -15.03
CA ALA A 494 -20.93 -0.16 -15.54
C ALA A 494 -19.61 -0.66 -16.19
N LEU A 495 -18.92 -1.59 -15.54
CA LEU A 495 -17.70 -2.23 -16.07
C LEU A 495 -18.02 -3.07 -17.32
N TRP A 496 -19.15 -3.81 -17.33
CA TRP A 496 -19.60 -4.58 -18.49
C TRP A 496 -19.85 -3.69 -19.70
N TYR A 497 -20.58 -2.58 -19.52
CA TYR A 497 -20.78 -1.59 -20.57
C TYR A 497 -19.45 -1.03 -21.09
N ASN A 498 -18.55 -0.66 -20.16
CA ASN A 498 -17.24 -0.15 -20.50
C ASN A 498 -16.41 -1.18 -21.28
N ALA A 499 -16.40 -2.46 -20.86
CA ALA A 499 -15.70 -3.53 -21.55
C ALA A 499 -16.19 -3.73 -22.99
N LEU A 500 -17.51 -3.73 -23.23
CA LEU A 500 -18.08 -3.82 -24.56
C LEU A 500 -17.67 -2.65 -25.45
N ARG A 501 -17.66 -1.42 -24.92
CA ARG A 501 -17.21 -0.23 -25.68
C ARG A 501 -15.72 -0.26 -25.98
N ILE A 502 -14.90 -0.72 -25.02
CA ILE A 502 -13.47 -0.91 -25.23
C ILE A 502 -13.24 -1.92 -26.36
N MET A 503 -13.93 -3.05 -26.34
CA MET A 503 -13.79 -4.08 -27.38
C MET A 503 -14.25 -3.61 -28.75
N SER A 504 -15.31 -2.80 -28.83
CA SER A 504 -15.73 -2.15 -30.07
C SER A 504 -14.63 -1.23 -30.63
N ALA A 505 -14.01 -0.41 -29.78
CA ALA A 505 -12.89 0.47 -30.17
C ALA A 505 -11.65 -0.35 -30.59
N PHE A 506 -11.34 -1.43 -29.90
CA PHE A 506 -10.24 -2.31 -30.25
C PHE A 506 -10.46 -3.04 -31.60
N ALA A 507 -11.69 -3.52 -31.84
CA ALA A 507 -12.07 -4.11 -33.12
C ALA A 507 -11.86 -3.11 -34.27
N ALA A 508 -12.34 -1.87 -34.11
CA ALA A 508 -12.15 -0.82 -35.10
C ALA A 508 -10.66 -0.51 -35.35
N THR A 509 -9.84 -0.45 -34.28
CA THR A 509 -8.39 -0.20 -34.38
C THR A 509 -7.66 -1.31 -35.13
N LEU A 510 -8.08 -2.56 -34.96
CA LEU A 510 -7.45 -3.72 -35.60
C LEU A 510 -8.04 -4.05 -37.00
N GLY A 511 -9.15 -3.41 -37.39
CA GLY A 511 -9.89 -3.75 -38.59
C GLY A 511 -10.69 -5.05 -38.47
N GLU A 512 -11.00 -5.48 -37.26
CA GLU A 512 -11.82 -6.66 -36.95
C GLU A 512 -13.32 -6.33 -37.00
N PRO A 513 -14.20 -7.30 -37.28
CA PRO A 513 -15.64 -7.08 -37.24
C PRO A 513 -16.12 -6.64 -35.86
N ASP A 514 -16.86 -5.52 -35.77
CA ASP A 514 -17.45 -5.06 -34.51
C ASP A 514 -18.72 -5.86 -34.16
N ARG A 515 -18.61 -6.76 -33.21
CA ARG A 515 -19.72 -7.52 -32.62
C ARG A 515 -20.06 -7.09 -31.20
N PHE A 516 -19.49 -5.99 -30.72
CA PHE A 516 -19.59 -5.52 -29.34
C PHE A 516 -20.49 -4.27 -29.19
N SER A 517 -20.61 -3.43 -30.20
CA SER A 517 -21.41 -2.20 -30.14
C SER A 517 -22.91 -2.46 -29.95
N ALA A 518 -23.47 -3.46 -30.64
CA ALA A 518 -24.89 -3.78 -30.48
C ALA A 518 -25.25 -4.29 -29.07
N PRO A 519 -24.48 -5.23 -28.46
CA PRO A 519 -24.64 -5.54 -27.04
C PRO A 519 -24.46 -4.33 -26.11
N ALA A 520 -23.47 -3.45 -26.35
CA ALA A 520 -23.29 -2.25 -25.56
C ALA A 520 -24.49 -1.32 -25.61
N ASP A 521 -25.12 -1.16 -26.80
CA ASP A 521 -26.32 -0.35 -26.96
C ASP A 521 -27.52 -0.94 -26.22
N ALA A 522 -27.64 -2.26 -26.16
CA ALA A 522 -28.66 -2.94 -25.33
C ALA A 522 -28.44 -2.64 -23.84
N VAL A 523 -27.23 -2.80 -23.32
CA VAL A 523 -26.90 -2.42 -21.93
C VAL A 523 -27.21 -0.97 -21.65
N LYS A 524 -26.84 -0.05 -22.56
CA LYS A 524 -27.09 1.39 -22.39
C LYS A 524 -28.59 1.71 -22.26
N ARG A 525 -29.42 1.08 -23.09
CA ARG A 525 -30.89 1.28 -23.00
C ARG A 525 -31.46 0.79 -21.67
N SER A 526 -30.96 -0.33 -21.17
CA SER A 526 -31.44 -0.94 -19.95
C SER A 526 -30.88 -0.32 -18.67
N PHE A 527 -29.77 0.44 -18.77
CA PHE A 527 -29.08 1.00 -17.61
C PHE A 527 -29.94 2.01 -16.83
N ALA A 528 -30.96 2.60 -17.45
CA ALA A 528 -31.94 3.47 -16.77
C ALA A 528 -32.71 2.76 -15.64
N GLN A 529 -32.76 1.43 -15.61
CA GLN A 529 -33.36 0.65 -14.52
C GLN A 529 -32.67 0.86 -13.18
N PHE A 530 -31.40 1.26 -13.18
CA PHE A 530 -30.67 1.60 -11.96
C PHE A 530 -31.06 2.94 -11.35
N LEU A 531 -31.70 3.84 -12.11
CA LEU A 531 -32.11 5.16 -11.61
C LEU A 531 -33.23 5.02 -10.59
N ARG A 532 -33.01 5.55 -9.39
CA ARG A 532 -34.03 5.57 -8.34
C ARG A 532 -35.07 6.67 -8.60
N ALA A 533 -36.34 6.32 -8.42
CA ALA A 533 -37.44 7.26 -8.64
C ALA A 533 -37.43 8.48 -7.69
N ASP A 534 -36.81 8.31 -6.50
CA ASP A 534 -36.65 9.37 -5.48
C ASP A 534 -35.49 10.34 -5.80
N GLY A 535 -34.75 10.11 -6.87
CA GLY A 535 -33.62 10.93 -7.28
C GLY A 535 -32.37 10.81 -6.38
N GLN A 536 -32.32 9.83 -5.46
CA GLN A 536 -31.22 9.60 -4.54
C GLN A 536 -30.13 8.69 -5.13
N GLY A 537 -29.80 8.88 -6.40
CA GLY A 537 -28.75 8.12 -7.10
C GLY A 537 -29.28 6.84 -7.72
N LEU A 538 -28.48 5.77 -7.61
CA LEU A 538 -28.75 4.49 -8.24
C LEU A 538 -29.07 3.42 -7.19
N TYR A 539 -29.84 2.42 -7.59
CA TYR A 539 -29.89 1.16 -6.88
C TYR A 539 -28.50 0.50 -6.88
N ASP A 540 -28.07 -0.05 -5.76
CA ASP A 540 -26.80 -0.76 -5.66
C ASP A 540 -26.84 -2.09 -6.41
N VAL A 541 -27.98 -2.81 -6.30
CA VAL A 541 -28.27 -4.05 -7.04
C VAL A 541 -29.72 -3.99 -7.51
N ILE A 542 -29.97 -4.39 -8.75
CA ILE A 542 -31.34 -4.65 -9.25
C ILE A 542 -31.55 -6.16 -9.47
N ASP A 543 -32.80 -6.59 -9.52
CA ASP A 543 -33.20 -7.99 -9.70
C ASP A 543 -32.55 -8.95 -8.67
N GLY A 544 -32.33 -8.48 -7.46
CA GLY A 544 -31.87 -9.31 -6.35
C GLY A 544 -32.95 -10.20 -5.77
N PRO A 545 -32.60 -11.23 -4.96
CA PRO A 545 -33.60 -12.11 -4.32
C PRO A 545 -34.60 -11.38 -3.42
N GLY A 546 -34.22 -10.24 -2.85
CA GLY A 546 -35.06 -9.36 -2.03
C GLY A 546 -35.66 -8.15 -2.79
N GLY A 547 -35.54 -8.11 -4.11
CA GLY A 547 -35.85 -6.94 -4.92
C GLY A 547 -34.65 -6.03 -5.15
N ASN A 548 -34.90 -4.77 -5.47
CA ASN A 548 -33.84 -3.78 -5.74
C ASN A 548 -33.27 -3.25 -4.42
N ASP A 549 -31.94 -3.28 -4.28
CA ASP A 549 -31.22 -2.70 -3.13
C ASP A 549 -31.09 -1.18 -3.30
N ASN A 550 -31.72 -0.44 -2.41
CA ASN A 550 -31.71 1.02 -2.41
C ASN A 550 -30.63 1.65 -1.51
N SER A 551 -29.69 0.85 -1.02
CA SER A 551 -28.56 1.34 -0.23
C SER A 551 -27.74 2.36 -1.03
N ILE A 552 -27.38 3.49 -0.40
CA ILE A 552 -26.48 4.46 -1.02
C ILE A 552 -25.05 4.00 -0.74
N ARG A 553 -24.43 3.42 -1.77
CA ARG A 553 -23.08 2.91 -1.76
C ARG A 553 -22.22 3.57 -2.84
N PRO A 554 -20.89 3.55 -2.71
CA PRO A 554 -19.98 4.21 -3.64
C PRO A 554 -19.94 3.55 -5.03
N ASN A 555 -20.43 2.33 -5.17
CA ASN A 555 -20.41 1.53 -6.40
C ASN A 555 -20.97 2.27 -7.62
N GLN A 556 -21.99 3.09 -7.42
CA GLN A 556 -22.60 3.91 -8.46
C GLN A 556 -21.64 4.91 -9.13
N ILE A 557 -20.50 5.25 -8.46
CA ILE A 557 -19.54 6.22 -9.03
C ILE A 557 -18.90 5.70 -10.31
N PHE A 558 -18.76 4.37 -10.46
CA PHE A 558 -18.15 3.75 -11.62
C PHE A 558 -18.99 3.90 -12.88
N ALA A 559 -20.32 4.07 -12.77
CA ALA A 559 -21.16 4.42 -13.91
C ALA A 559 -20.85 5.82 -14.49
N VAL A 560 -20.07 6.62 -13.74
CA VAL A 560 -19.65 7.97 -14.17
C VAL A 560 -18.14 8.05 -14.39
N SER A 561 -17.31 7.47 -13.51
CA SER A 561 -15.85 7.63 -13.54
C SER A 561 -15.17 6.86 -14.69
N LEU A 562 -15.71 5.71 -15.08
CA LEU A 562 -15.17 4.91 -16.19
C LEU A 562 -15.19 5.68 -17.52
N PRO A 563 -14.27 5.39 -18.45
CA PRO A 563 -14.18 6.08 -19.75
C PRO A 563 -15.50 6.13 -20.53
N HIS A 564 -16.25 5.04 -20.53
CA HIS A 564 -17.56 4.95 -21.17
C HIS A 564 -18.66 4.93 -20.12
N SER A 565 -19.43 6.02 -20.03
CA SER A 565 -20.62 6.10 -19.16
C SER A 565 -21.88 5.76 -19.93
N PRO A 566 -22.79 4.94 -19.38
CA PRO A 566 -24.06 4.64 -20.00
C PRO A 566 -25.10 5.77 -19.82
N PHE A 567 -24.84 6.75 -18.95
CA PHE A 567 -25.77 7.81 -18.55
C PHE A 567 -25.62 9.11 -19.32
N SER A 568 -26.72 9.89 -19.35
CA SER A 568 -26.72 11.29 -19.78
C SER A 568 -25.89 12.17 -18.83
N ALA A 569 -25.50 13.38 -19.28
CA ALA A 569 -24.77 14.33 -18.44
C ALA A 569 -25.56 14.70 -17.15
N ASP A 570 -26.87 14.84 -17.25
CA ASP A 570 -27.73 15.15 -16.11
C ASP A 570 -27.77 14.02 -15.07
N ASP A 571 -27.85 12.79 -15.54
CA ASP A 571 -27.87 11.63 -14.62
C ASP A 571 -26.49 11.40 -13.97
N GLN A 572 -25.42 11.63 -14.74
CA GLN A 572 -24.06 11.64 -14.18
C GLN A 572 -23.92 12.69 -13.07
N ALA A 573 -24.45 13.90 -13.27
CA ALA A 573 -24.45 14.97 -12.28
C ALA A 573 -25.24 14.60 -11.01
N LYS A 574 -26.36 13.88 -11.15
CA LYS A 574 -27.16 13.38 -10.00
C LYS A 574 -26.33 12.38 -9.18
N VAL A 575 -25.70 11.40 -9.83
CA VAL A 575 -24.86 10.39 -9.16
C VAL A 575 -23.71 11.05 -8.38
N VAL A 576 -22.94 11.94 -9.01
CA VAL A 576 -21.82 12.63 -8.36
C VAL A 576 -22.29 13.46 -7.17
N ARG A 577 -23.46 14.13 -7.29
CA ARG A 577 -24.04 14.93 -6.20
C ARG A 577 -24.41 14.07 -5.01
N VAL A 578 -25.02 12.91 -5.22
CA VAL A 578 -25.36 11.97 -4.13
C VAL A 578 -24.11 11.43 -3.47
N CYS A 579 -23.13 10.93 -4.23
CA CYS A 579 -21.87 10.46 -3.68
C CYS A 579 -21.15 11.55 -2.89
N ARG A 580 -21.14 12.80 -3.36
CA ARG A 580 -20.54 13.94 -2.65
C ARG A 580 -21.22 14.20 -1.32
N ARG A 581 -22.54 14.20 -1.28
CA ARG A 581 -23.34 14.54 -0.09
C ARG A 581 -23.27 13.43 0.97
N GLU A 582 -23.39 12.18 0.54
CA GLU A 582 -23.62 11.04 1.44
C GLU A 582 -22.34 10.28 1.82
N LEU A 583 -21.36 10.25 0.90
CA LEU A 583 -20.25 9.30 1.01
C LEU A 583 -18.87 9.95 1.12
N LEU A 584 -18.68 11.17 0.57
CA LEU A 584 -17.36 11.78 0.48
C LEU A 584 -16.82 12.16 1.86
N THR A 585 -15.58 11.72 2.13
CA THR A 585 -14.76 12.11 3.28
C THR A 585 -13.48 12.83 2.83
N ALA A 586 -12.60 13.16 3.76
CA ALA A 586 -11.28 13.71 3.42
C ALA A 586 -10.40 12.70 2.67
N PHE A 587 -10.55 11.39 2.95
CA PHE A 587 -9.62 10.34 2.50
C PHE A 587 -10.23 9.34 1.50
N GLY A 588 -11.51 9.45 1.18
CA GLY A 588 -12.17 8.52 0.26
C GLY A 588 -13.69 8.58 0.31
N LEU A 589 -14.36 7.55 -0.17
CA LEU A 589 -15.80 7.41 -0.05
C LEU A 589 -16.17 6.36 0.98
N ARG A 590 -17.15 6.67 1.83
CA ARG A 590 -17.78 5.68 2.72
C ARG A 590 -18.37 4.53 1.90
N SER A 591 -18.24 3.33 2.41
CA SER A 591 -18.82 2.12 1.78
C SER A 591 -20.34 2.03 1.93
N LEU A 592 -20.91 2.78 2.86
CA LEU A 592 -22.36 2.93 3.09
C LEU A 592 -22.67 4.32 3.64
N ALA A 593 -23.82 4.89 3.25
CA ALA A 593 -24.25 6.20 3.70
C ALA A 593 -24.61 6.24 5.19
N LEU A 594 -24.38 7.38 5.85
CA LEU A 594 -24.65 7.64 7.26
C LEU A 594 -26.11 7.36 7.69
N GLY A 595 -27.08 7.58 6.79
CA GLY A 595 -28.50 7.37 7.07
C GLY A 595 -28.97 5.91 7.02
N SER A 596 -28.10 4.95 6.71
CA SER A 596 -28.46 3.53 6.67
C SER A 596 -28.53 2.95 8.07
N ALA A 597 -29.52 2.12 8.35
CA ALA A 597 -29.62 1.37 9.61
C ALA A 597 -28.46 0.40 9.83
N ALA A 598 -27.79 -0.04 8.75
CA ALA A 598 -26.63 -0.92 8.79
C ALA A 598 -25.30 -0.15 8.83
N TYR A 599 -25.31 1.17 8.97
CA TYR A 599 -24.09 1.96 9.02
C TYR A 599 -23.27 1.66 10.26
N HIS A 600 -22.02 1.28 10.03
CA HIS A 600 -21.03 0.95 11.07
C HIS A 600 -19.74 1.73 10.79
N PRO A 601 -19.47 2.86 11.49
CA PRO A 601 -18.38 3.79 11.12
C PRO A 601 -16.98 3.26 11.41
N HIS A 602 -16.83 2.35 12.37
CA HIS A 602 -15.52 1.91 12.87
C HIS A 602 -15.18 0.51 12.40
N TYR A 603 -13.90 0.31 12.03
CA TYR A 603 -13.34 -0.99 11.71
C TYR A 603 -12.42 -1.44 12.85
N GLY A 604 -12.86 -2.40 13.65
CA GLY A 604 -12.10 -2.89 14.80
C GLY A 604 -12.89 -3.94 15.57
N GLY A 605 -12.31 -4.42 16.67
CA GLY A 605 -12.90 -5.47 17.49
C GLY A 605 -12.58 -6.88 16.99
N GLY A 606 -13.35 -7.90 17.48
CA GLY A 606 -13.20 -9.28 17.05
C GLY A 606 -13.53 -9.49 15.58
N VAL A 607 -13.24 -10.70 15.07
CA VAL A 607 -13.41 -11.04 13.64
C VAL A 607 -14.84 -10.73 13.15
N LEU A 608 -15.87 -11.06 13.95
CA LEU A 608 -17.26 -10.82 13.58
C LEU A 608 -17.60 -9.33 13.44
N GLU A 609 -17.18 -8.51 14.39
CA GLU A 609 -17.45 -7.07 14.41
C GLU A 609 -16.63 -6.36 13.32
N ARG A 610 -15.34 -6.67 13.27
CA ARG A 610 -14.39 -6.06 12.33
C ARG A 610 -14.78 -6.34 10.89
N ASP A 611 -14.89 -7.62 10.51
CA ASP A 611 -15.15 -8.01 9.12
C ASP A 611 -16.63 -7.77 8.76
N GLY A 612 -17.55 -7.84 9.76
CA GLY A 612 -18.95 -7.43 9.60
C GLY A 612 -19.12 -5.94 9.31
N GLY A 613 -18.20 -5.08 9.78
CA GLY A 613 -18.20 -3.63 9.52
C GLY A 613 -17.44 -3.21 8.24
N TYR A 614 -16.64 -4.07 7.64
CA TYR A 614 -15.64 -3.74 6.63
C TYR A 614 -16.18 -2.94 5.42
N HIS A 615 -17.37 -3.29 4.94
CA HIS A 615 -18.06 -2.61 3.84
C HIS A 615 -19.37 -1.95 4.26
N GLN A 616 -19.50 -1.59 5.56
CA GLN A 616 -20.74 -1.04 6.12
C GLN A 616 -20.57 0.40 6.68
N GLY A 617 -19.57 1.15 6.24
CA GLY A 617 -19.39 2.52 6.72
C GLY A 617 -17.97 3.07 6.55
N PRO A 618 -16.89 2.31 6.79
CA PRO A 618 -15.52 2.78 6.60
C PRO A 618 -15.33 3.43 5.23
N ALA A 619 -14.51 4.48 5.19
CA ALA A 619 -14.15 5.16 3.97
C ALA A 619 -12.96 4.46 3.29
N TRP A 620 -13.08 4.21 2.00
CA TRP A 620 -12.08 3.51 1.21
C TRP A 620 -11.23 4.48 0.39
N GLY A 621 -9.89 4.46 0.63
CA GLY A 621 -8.97 5.42 0.05
C GLY A 621 -8.91 5.38 -1.48
N TRP A 622 -8.98 4.17 -2.07
CA TRP A 622 -8.91 4.00 -3.52
C TRP A 622 -10.05 4.68 -4.30
N LEU A 623 -11.21 4.88 -3.65
CA LEU A 623 -12.38 5.48 -4.28
C LEU A 623 -12.29 6.99 -4.47
N LEU A 624 -11.32 7.67 -3.83
CA LEU A 624 -11.15 9.12 -4.02
C LEU A 624 -10.74 9.47 -5.45
N GLY A 625 -9.82 8.70 -6.04
CA GLY A 625 -9.39 8.88 -7.44
C GLY A 625 -10.56 8.83 -8.42
N PRO A 626 -11.30 7.71 -8.47
CA PRO A 626 -12.53 7.59 -9.28
C PRO A 626 -13.55 8.70 -9.03
N PHE A 627 -13.76 9.11 -7.77
CA PHE A 627 -14.65 10.22 -7.46
C PHE A 627 -14.17 11.55 -8.07
N CYS A 628 -12.88 11.86 -7.98
CA CYS A 628 -12.31 13.08 -8.57
C CYS A 628 -12.43 13.07 -10.09
N LEU A 629 -12.24 11.94 -10.76
CA LEU A 629 -12.44 11.78 -12.20
C LEU A 629 -13.91 11.98 -12.61
N ALA A 630 -14.84 11.41 -11.83
CA ALA A 630 -16.27 11.61 -12.05
C ALA A 630 -16.69 13.07 -11.83
N ALA A 631 -16.17 13.73 -10.79
CA ALA A 631 -16.41 15.13 -10.53
C ALA A 631 -15.90 16.02 -11.67
N TYR A 632 -14.69 15.75 -12.18
CA TYR A 632 -14.16 16.43 -13.37
C TYR A 632 -15.05 16.24 -14.59
N ARG A 633 -15.49 15.00 -14.86
CA ARG A 633 -16.38 14.72 -16.01
C ARG A 633 -17.65 15.55 -16.01
N VAL A 634 -18.23 15.76 -14.83
CA VAL A 634 -19.49 16.51 -14.67
C VAL A 634 -19.27 18.03 -14.72
N THR A 635 -18.16 18.51 -14.16
CA THR A 635 -17.93 19.96 -14.01
C THR A 635 -17.02 20.56 -15.08
N GLY A 636 -16.18 19.76 -15.74
CA GLY A 636 -15.10 20.24 -16.61
C GLY A 636 -13.93 20.90 -15.87
N ASP A 637 -13.98 20.98 -14.52
CA ASP A 637 -12.97 21.66 -13.70
C ASP A 637 -11.94 20.68 -13.14
N ALA A 638 -10.87 20.45 -13.90
CA ALA A 638 -9.77 19.59 -13.51
C ALA A 638 -8.99 20.13 -12.30
N ARG A 639 -8.91 21.48 -12.14
CA ARG A 639 -8.19 22.09 -11.01
C ARG A 639 -8.92 21.88 -9.69
N ALA A 640 -10.25 22.05 -9.69
CA ALA A 640 -11.05 21.74 -8.49
C ALA A 640 -10.96 20.25 -8.13
N ALA A 641 -10.93 19.35 -9.11
CA ALA A 641 -10.76 17.92 -8.88
C ALA A 641 -9.37 17.59 -8.31
N LEU A 642 -8.29 18.22 -8.79
CA LEU A 642 -6.94 18.09 -8.25
C LEU A 642 -6.84 18.60 -6.80
N THR A 643 -7.49 19.74 -6.49
CA THR A 643 -7.54 20.27 -5.11
C THR A 643 -8.26 19.32 -4.17
N LEU A 644 -9.31 18.65 -4.63
CA LEU A 644 -10.00 17.63 -3.84
C LEU A 644 -9.14 16.40 -3.62
N LEU A 645 -8.46 15.92 -4.66
CA LEU A 645 -7.56 14.76 -4.59
C LEU A 645 -6.39 14.99 -3.60
N GLN A 646 -5.88 16.22 -3.53
CA GLN A 646 -4.75 16.55 -2.67
C GLN A 646 -5.01 16.28 -1.17
N ARG A 647 -6.27 16.25 -0.72
CA ARG A 647 -6.61 15.99 0.69
C ARG A 647 -6.06 14.68 1.23
N ILE A 648 -5.90 13.67 0.37
CA ILE A 648 -5.36 12.37 0.78
C ILE A 648 -3.87 12.44 1.16
N SER A 649 -3.17 13.54 0.83
CA SER A 649 -1.76 13.70 1.21
C SER A 649 -1.53 13.72 2.72
N ASP A 650 -2.53 14.09 3.52
CA ASP A 650 -2.44 14.11 4.98
C ASP A 650 -2.28 12.68 5.56
N ALA A 651 -2.72 11.65 4.82
CA ALA A 651 -2.55 10.25 5.21
C ALA A 651 -1.09 9.78 5.17
N LEU A 652 -0.19 10.47 4.44
CA LEU A 652 1.23 10.09 4.31
C LEU A 652 2.03 10.18 5.61
N GLU A 653 1.55 10.90 6.60
CA GLU A 653 2.20 11.08 7.90
C GLU A 653 1.49 10.34 9.05
N ASP A 654 0.49 9.53 8.72
CA ASP A 654 -0.26 8.77 9.73
C ASP A 654 0.24 7.31 9.82
N GLN A 655 -0.63 6.32 9.77
CA GLN A 655 -0.34 4.90 10.03
C GLN A 655 0.74 4.35 9.09
N GLY A 656 0.56 4.47 7.78
CA GLY A 656 1.54 4.04 6.78
C GLY A 656 2.44 5.20 6.37
N VAL A 657 3.65 5.28 6.94
CA VAL A 657 4.56 6.40 6.71
C VAL A 657 5.02 6.47 5.25
N GLY A 658 4.64 7.55 4.55
CA GLY A 658 4.99 7.80 3.16
C GLY A 658 4.16 7.03 2.12
N THR A 659 3.06 6.41 2.54
CA THR A 659 2.12 5.68 1.67
C THR A 659 0.67 5.96 2.08
N ILE A 660 -0.29 5.33 1.42
CA ILE A 660 -1.72 5.46 1.74
C ILE A 660 -2.24 4.10 2.17
N GLY A 661 -2.95 4.08 3.29
CA GLY A 661 -3.61 2.89 3.82
C GLY A 661 -4.87 2.49 3.03
N GLU A 662 -5.48 1.42 3.47
CA GLU A 662 -6.62 0.77 2.82
C GLU A 662 -7.92 1.52 3.09
N ILE A 663 -8.27 1.64 4.35
CA ILE A 663 -9.54 2.21 4.83
C ILE A 663 -9.31 3.19 5.98
N PHE A 664 -10.32 4.00 6.21
CA PHE A 664 -10.39 4.97 7.30
C PHE A 664 -11.75 4.81 7.98
N ASP A 665 -11.83 5.10 9.29
CA ASP A 665 -13.11 5.15 9.98
C ASP A 665 -14.09 6.08 9.24
N GLY A 666 -15.35 5.67 9.12
CA GLY A 666 -16.36 6.44 8.40
C GLY A 666 -16.68 7.79 9.02
N ASP A 667 -16.49 7.94 10.35
CA ASP A 667 -16.71 9.17 11.11
C ASP A 667 -15.41 9.91 11.39
N PRO A 668 -15.45 11.27 11.50
CA PRO A 668 -14.31 12.04 11.94
C PRO A 668 -13.76 11.57 13.30
N PRO A 669 -12.43 11.61 13.50
CA PRO A 669 -11.40 12.21 12.63
C PRO A 669 -10.91 11.29 11.49
N HIS A 670 -11.62 10.22 11.14
CA HIS A 670 -11.28 9.27 10.09
C HIS A 670 -9.94 8.56 10.34
N HIS A 671 -9.81 7.90 11.48
CA HIS A 671 -8.61 7.15 11.80
C HIS A 671 -8.33 6.08 10.74
N PRO A 672 -7.07 5.94 10.28
CA PRO A 672 -6.70 4.88 9.34
C PRO A 672 -6.84 3.50 10.00
N ARG A 673 -7.31 2.55 9.20
CA ARG A 673 -7.56 1.14 9.57
C ARG A 673 -7.14 0.24 8.42
N GLY A 674 -7.29 -1.07 8.62
CA GLY A 674 -6.92 -2.05 7.60
C GLY A 674 -5.43 -2.11 7.35
N ALA A 675 -5.03 -2.39 6.11
CA ALA A 675 -3.64 -2.45 5.71
C ALA A 675 -3.01 -1.04 5.69
N PRO A 676 -1.88 -0.83 6.39
CA PRO A 676 -1.24 0.49 6.45
C PRO A 676 -0.67 0.96 5.10
N ALA A 677 -0.47 0.07 4.14
CA ALA A 677 -0.01 0.39 2.80
C ALA A 677 -0.81 -0.41 1.77
N GLN A 678 -1.59 0.29 0.93
CA GLN A 678 -2.52 -0.36 -0.01
C GLN A 678 -2.27 0.08 -1.45
N ALA A 679 -2.06 -0.91 -2.34
CA ALA A 679 -1.73 -0.69 -3.75
C ALA A 679 -2.75 0.16 -4.48
N TRP A 680 -4.04 -0.19 -4.42
CA TRP A 680 -5.09 0.55 -5.14
C TRP A 680 -5.31 1.97 -4.61
N SER A 681 -5.09 2.24 -3.30
CA SER A 681 -5.19 3.61 -2.76
C SER A 681 -4.11 4.51 -3.34
N VAL A 682 -2.86 4.03 -3.42
CA VAL A 682 -1.74 4.72 -4.07
C VAL A 682 -1.99 4.84 -5.57
N ALA A 683 -2.37 3.76 -6.23
CA ALA A 683 -2.55 3.68 -7.67
C ALA A 683 -3.66 4.60 -8.20
N CYS A 684 -4.87 4.51 -7.62
CA CYS A 684 -5.99 5.33 -8.06
C CYS A 684 -5.74 6.83 -7.84
N THR A 685 -4.95 7.18 -6.81
CA THR A 685 -4.51 8.56 -6.57
C THR A 685 -3.54 9.02 -7.66
N LEU A 686 -2.53 8.22 -8.00
CA LEU A 686 -1.53 8.54 -9.03
C LEU A 686 -2.17 8.63 -10.42
N ASP A 687 -3.05 7.70 -10.77
CA ASP A 687 -3.71 7.69 -12.08
C ASP A 687 -4.69 8.88 -12.23
N ALA A 688 -5.48 9.16 -11.19
CA ALA A 688 -6.35 10.33 -11.19
C ALA A 688 -5.55 11.64 -11.30
N TRP A 689 -4.44 11.76 -10.56
CA TRP A 689 -3.56 12.92 -10.67
C TRP A 689 -3.00 13.08 -12.09
N ARG A 690 -2.52 12.01 -12.71
CA ARG A 690 -2.00 12.01 -14.08
C ARG A 690 -3.04 12.50 -15.08
N LEU A 691 -4.23 11.89 -15.05
CA LEU A 691 -5.32 12.21 -15.98
C LEU A 691 -5.84 13.65 -15.80
N LEU A 692 -6.02 14.08 -14.56
CA LEU A 692 -6.50 15.43 -14.25
C LEU A 692 -5.45 16.50 -14.60
N THR A 693 -4.17 16.23 -14.41
CA THR A 693 -3.08 17.15 -14.79
C THR A 693 -3.00 17.29 -16.31
N GLN A 694 -3.15 16.20 -17.06
CA GLN A 694 -3.22 16.23 -18.52
C GLN A 694 -4.43 17.05 -19.00
N ALA A 695 -5.60 16.86 -18.38
CA ALA A 695 -6.81 17.61 -18.71
C ALA A 695 -6.67 19.12 -18.40
N ALA A 696 -6.07 19.47 -17.25
CA ALA A 696 -5.81 20.85 -16.88
C ALA A 696 -4.83 21.55 -17.85
N ALA A 697 -3.81 20.82 -18.33
CA ALA A 697 -2.84 21.32 -19.31
C ALA A 697 -3.49 21.52 -20.70
N ALA A 698 -4.38 20.63 -21.11
CA ALA A 698 -5.11 20.76 -22.37
C ALA A 698 -6.05 21.98 -22.38
N ALA A 699 -6.74 22.24 -21.26
CA ALA A 699 -7.63 23.40 -21.11
C ALA A 699 -6.89 24.75 -21.04
N GLY A 700 -5.60 24.77 -20.66
CA GLY A 700 -4.78 25.99 -20.57
C GLY A 700 -4.06 26.39 -21.88
N LYS A 701 -4.15 25.60 -22.94
CA LYS A 701 -3.61 25.97 -24.26
C LYS A 701 -4.64 26.89 -24.95
N PRO A 702 -4.27 28.11 -25.42
CA PRO A 702 -5.14 28.89 -26.26
C PRO A 702 -5.42 28.09 -27.54
N THR A 703 -6.71 27.96 -27.88
CA THR A 703 -7.18 27.40 -29.15
C THR A 703 -6.78 28.25 -30.33
#